data_4fe4e9cb9d422a608ffa4542744dfa05
#
_entry.id   4fe4e9cb9d422a608ffa4542744dfa05
#
_cell.length_a   1.000
_cell.length_b   1.000
_cell.length_c   1.000
_cell.angle_alpha   90.00
_cell.angle_beta   90.00
_cell.angle_gamma   90.00
#
_symmetry.space_group_name_H-M   'P 1'
#
loop_
_entity.id
_entity.type
_entity.pdbx_description
1 polymer ?
#
loop_
_entity_poly.entity_id
_entity_poly.type
_entity_poly.pdbx_seq_one_letter_code
_entity_poly.pdbx_strand_id
1 'polypeptide(L)'
;LKVDFQKRLDQLQAESAAGYYKYFKDMRARYDREMAGRLVAATLKRGSLEWGDVNEKYKLETPLPDFEAMRIQADSPITGPFARVAAIPAAVFEERAAGVLAAALSDPKNPVNPLIASALRGLKPKTIDDVALAYQKAYNDSKASILAHIDRCATPGRSSKQTPPAIAQMAAYPWPLPDVEEILENEECIALFDTRKFCADWQNRPVFGGQNNRKPVAYFRWAQVNELRLSHPGAPREAMAIQDAASPRDSYVYLRGDKNKRGPTVPRRFLEVLSQGDRPAFNDGSGRLELAKAIVAKTNPIAPRVAMNRLWLKHFGEGLVLSPDDLGNMSVPPSHPELLDWLADDFTKNGWTLKRMHRQVMLSSAYRQDSNPNLNPLVARKGAVDPLKIDAANRLLWRGNLRRLDFESIRDSMILLTGKMSPTVGGQPANITDEPYSYRRSLYGYVDRLRLNDTLSQFDYADPDMANSKRGSTIVPQQALFFMNNPLSVEVARSVAARPDVVKAFSEDARINAMFMAIFQRRATSNEIRAARDFLDKQKAMALAAARGTPATGTAKTSPSGSSRTSAKGTSGKDAKPANPVAASQGSVTKKGVSATKKVEAPDDMMMSVSTGGAEGILQNVGETIPRNPLTPIELLAHTLLLSNEFVYVN
;
A
#
# COMPACT_ATOMS: atom_id res chain seq x y z
N LEU A 1 -26.38 7.48 15.00
CA LEU A 1 -25.18 6.97 14.32
C LEU A 1 -24.07 8.03 14.24
N LYS A 2 -24.32 9.23 13.67
CA LYS A 2 -23.30 10.30 13.61
C LYS A 2 -22.84 10.75 15.00
N VAL A 3 -23.76 10.93 15.94
CA VAL A 3 -23.44 11.30 17.33
C VAL A 3 -22.64 10.20 18.02
N ASP A 4 -23.00 8.94 17.83
CA ASP A 4 -22.28 7.81 18.39
C ASP A 4 -20.87 7.68 17.80
N PHE A 5 -20.73 7.84 16.49
CA PHE A 5 -19.43 7.91 15.83
C PHE A 5 -18.54 9.01 16.43
N GLN A 6 -19.08 10.24 16.57
CA GLN A 6 -18.31 11.36 17.11
C GLN A 6 -17.89 11.10 18.56
N LYS A 7 -18.77 10.56 19.39
CA LYS A 7 -18.44 10.20 20.77
C LYS A 7 -17.32 9.17 20.87
N ARG A 8 -17.34 8.13 20.04
CA ARG A 8 -16.28 7.12 19.99
C ARG A 8 -14.98 7.67 19.44
N LEU A 9 -15.06 8.56 18.44
CA LEU A 9 -13.89 9.25 17.91
C LEU A 9 -13.23 10.13 18.97
N ASP A 10 -14.01 10.95 19.68
CA ASP A 10 -13.53 11.82 20.75
C ASP A 10 -12.90 11.01 21.88
N GLN A 11 -13.50 9.88 22.24
CA GLN A 11 -12.93 8.96 23.23
C GLN A 11 -11.56 8.39 22.79
N LEU A 12 -11.47 7.87 21.57
CA LEU A 12 -10.20 7.33 21.04
C LEU A 12 -9.12 8.42 20.93
N GLN A 13 -9.50 9.64 20.57
CA GLN A 13 -8.59 10.77 20.53
C GLN A 13 -8.08 11.15 21.92
N ALA A 14 -8.97 11.18 22.91
CA ALA A 14 -8.61 11.47 24.30
C ALA A 14 -7.68 10.37 24.89
N GLU A 15 -7.99 9.10 24.64
CA GLU A 15 -7.15 7.97 25.04
C GLU A 15 -5.77 8.00 24.34
N SER A 16 -5.73 8.38 23.08
CA SER A 16 -4.49 8.58 22.31
C SER A 16 -3.63 9.65 22.91
N ALA A 17 -4.24 10.80 23.23
CA ALA A 17 -3.54 11.92 23.88
C ALA A 17 -2.98 11.52 25.25
N ALA A 18 -3.79 10.84 26.09
CA ALA A 18 -3.35 10.37 27.40
C ALA A 18 -2.19 9.37 27.30
N GLY A 19 -2.25 8.42 26.35
CA GLY A 19 -1.18 7.47 26.10
C GLY A 19 0.12 8.13 25.64
N TYR A 20 0.01 9.12 24.73
CA TYR A 20 1.14 9.91 24.28
C TYR A 20 1.79 10.71 25.43
N TYR A 21 0.98 11.34 26.27
CA TYR A 21 1.46 12.05 27.44
C TYR A 21 2.24 11.18 28.41
N LYS A 22 1.68 10.00 28.72
CA LYS A 22 2.39 9.04 29.55
C LYS A 22 3.74 8.66 28.94
N TYR A 23 3.75 8.31 27.65
CA TYR A 23 4.98 8.00 26.93
C TYR A 23 5.99 9.17 26.96
N PHE A 24 5.52 10.39 26.69
CA PHE A 24 6.37 11.57 26.72
C PHE A 24 6.95 11.87 28.11
N LYS A 25 6.15 11.70 29.18
CA LYS A 25 6.62 11.82 30.57
C LYS A 25 7.68 10.77 30.92
N ASP A 26 7.43 9.53 30.52
CA ASP A 26 8.35 8.42 30.78
C ASP A 26 9.68 8.64 30.04
N MET A 27 9.61 9.04 28.79
CA MET A 27 10.78 9.42 27.99
C MET A 27 11.50 10.62 28.59
N ARG A 28 10.78 11.65 29.00
CA ARG A 28 11.36 12.83 29.63
C ARG A 28 12.08 12.50 30.91
N ALA A 29 11.44 11.73 31.80
CA ALA A 29 12.06 11.28 33.04
C ALA A 29 13.34 10.45 32.79
N ARG A 30 13.39 9.70 31.73
CA ARG A 30 14.56 8.95 31.28
C ARG A 30 15.67 9.90 30.80
N TYR A 31 15.33 10.84 29.90
CA TYR A 31 16.31 11.83 29.42
C TYR A 31 16.91 12.65 30.54
N ASP A 32 16.10 13.07 31.50
CA ASP A 32 16.57 13.84 32.64
C ASP A 32 17.57 13.04 33.50
N ARG A 33 17.41 11.72 33.63
CA ARG A 33 18.37 10.84 34.32
C ARG A 33 19.66 10.61 33.54
N GLU A 34 19.61 10.64 32.24
CA GLU A 34 20.70 10.28 31.33
C GLU A 34 21.37 11.51 30.69
N MET A 35 20.97 12.72 31.06
CA MET A 35 21.37 13.98 30.40
C MET A 35 22.90 14.13 30.27
N ALA A 36 23.64 13.81 31.31
CA ALA A 36 25.10 13.92 31.27
C ALA A 36 25.72 13.00 30.23
N GLY A 37 25.37 11.72 30.27
CA GLY A 37 25.91 10.74 29.33
C GLY A 37 25.52 11.04 27.88
N ARG A 38 24.29 11.54 27.67
CA ARG A 38 23.81 11.92 26.34
C ARG A 38 24.52 13.12 25.77
N LEU A 39 24.81 14.14 26.59
CA LEU A 39 25.59 15.30 26.16
C LEU A 39 27.02 14.89 25.78
N VAL A 40 27.66 14.03 26.55
CA VAL A 40 29.03 13.52 26.25
C VAL A 40 28.97 12.66 24.98
N ALA A 41 28.04 11.72 24.88
CA ALA A 41 27.89 10.86 23.69
C ALA A 41 27.67 11.69 22.40
N ALA A 42 26.98 12.83 22.48
CA ALA A 42 26.72 13.70 21.35
C ALA A 42 27.99 14.42 20.82
N THR A 43 29.09 14.45 21.58
CA THR A 43 30.36 14.99 21.13
C THR A 43 31.20 13.95 20.37
N LEU A 44 30.86 12.68 20.46
CA LEU A 44 31.60 11.57 19.91
C LEU A 44 31.05 11.10 18.57
N LYS A 45 31.91 10.45 17.77
CA LYS A 45 31.49 9.83 16.52
C LYS A 45 30.60 8.64 16.83
N ARG A 46 29.41 8.64 16.27
CA ARG A 46 28.44 7.54 16.41
C ARG A 46 29.05 6.18 16.03
N GLY A 47 28.88 5.19 16.91
CA GLY A 47 29.43 3.84 16.69
C GLY A 47 30.93 3.71 16.92
N SER A 48 31.62 4.72 17.43
CA SER A 48 33.00 4.59 17.92
C SER A 48 33.06 3.74 19.20
N LEU A 49 34.24 3.17 19.51
CA LEU A 49 34.47 2.45 20.77
C LEU A 49 34.21 3.37 21.98
N GLU A 50 34.67 4.61 21.92
CA GLU A 50 34.45 5.64 22.95
C GLU A 50 32.96 5.90 23.22
N TRP A 51 32.11 5.74 22.21
CA TRP A 51 30.64 5.85 22.39
C TRP A 51 30.06 4.68 23.22
N GLY A 52 30.64 3.48 23.06
CA GLY A 52 30.36 2.30 23.90
C GLY A 52 30.73 2.53 25.37
N ASP A 53 31.95 3.09 25.61
CA ASP A 53 32.47 3.40 26.94
C ASP A 53 31.58 4.42 27.67
N VAL A 54 31.10 5.46 26.95
CA VAL A 54 30.14 6.43 27.51
C VAL A 54 28.83 5.78 27.90
N ASN A 55 28.29 4.87 27.06
CA ASN A 55 27.06 4.14 27.37
C ASN A 55 27.19 3.30 28.66
N GLU A 56 28.34 2.63 28.83
CA GLU A 56 28.61 1.83 30.02
C GLU A 56 28.81 2.71 31.26
N LYS A 57 29.64 3.75 31.15
CA LYS A 57 29.93 4.70 32.22
C LYS A 57 28.69 5.37 32.78
N TYR A 58 27.79 5.84 31.91
CA TYR A 58 26.59 6.57 32.31
C TYR A 58 25.33 5.68 32.40
N LYS A 59 25.48 4.36 32.20
CA LYS A 59 24.38 3.36 32.23
C LYS A 59 23.20 3.80 31.36
N LEU A 60 23.50 4.27 30.15
CA LEU A 60 22.47 4.70 29.22
C LEU A 60 21.63 3.48 28.84
N GLU A 61 20.35 3.50 29.14
CA GLU A 61 19.43 2.44 28.76
C GLU A 61 19.30 2.45 27.25
N THR A 62 19.91 1.46 26.62
CA THR A 62 19.87 1.03 25.21
C THR A 62 19.79 2.12 24.13
N PRO A 63 20.39 1.85 22.95
CA PRO A 63 20.54 2.86 21.94
C PRO A 63 19.19 3.49 21.69
N LEU A 64 19.12 4.78 21.86
CA LEU A 64 18.05 5.56 21.27
C LEU A 64 17.99 5.16 19.82
N PRO A 65 16.82 4.71 19.32
CA PRO A 65 16.67 4.62 17.89
C PRO A 65 17.01 6.01 17.38
N ASP A 66 17.95 6.10 16.49
CA ASP A 66 18.36 7.20 15.64
C ASP A 66 17.75 8.59 15.92
N PHE A 67 17.59 8.95 17.17
CA PHE A 67 17.50 10.36 17.47
C PHE A 67 18.84 10.93 17.01
N GLU A 68 18.78 11.78 16.00
CA GLU A 68 19.89 12.64 15.64
C GLU A 68 20.56 13.04 16.94
N ALA A 69 21.82 12.68 17.07
CA ALA A 69 22.61 12.93 18.25
C ALA A 69 22.24 14.30 18.75
N MET A 70 21.92 14.45 20.04
CA MET A 70 21.48 15.69 20.65
C MET A 70 22.12 16.86 19.93
N ARG A 71 21.35 17.71 19.24
CA ARG A 71 21.96 18.82 18.48
C ARG A 71 22.58 19.78 19.45
N ILE A 72 23.86 19.59 19.68
CA ILE A 72 24.68 20.53 20.47
C ILE A 72 25.03 21.68 19.55
N GLN A 73 24.43 22.84 19.77
CA GLN A 73 24.62 24.04 18.96
C GLN A 73 25.20 25.17 19.81
N ALA A 74 26.20 25.86 19.28
CA ALA A 74 26.90 26.90 20.02
C ALA A 74 26.06 28.18 20.31
N ASP A 75 24.98 28.37 19.59
CA ASP A 75 23.97 29.44 19.74
C ASP A 75 22.74 29.04 20.55
N SER A 76 22.63 27.78 20.93
CA SER A 76 21.49 27.28 21.72
C SER A 76 21.51 27.83 23.14
N PRO A 77 20.39 28.38 23.67
CA PRO A 77 20.30 28.84 25.06
C PRO A 77 20.47 27.67 26.06
N ILE A 78 20.30 26.43 25.67
CA ILE A 78 20.49 25.26 26.52
C ILE A 78 21.88 24.66 26.34
N THR A 79 22.28 24.31 25.11
CA THR A 79 23.52 23.58 24.85
C THR A 79 24.69 24.46 24.43
N GLY A 80 24.50 25.73 24.19
CA GLY A 80 25.56 26.62 23.73
C GLY A 80 26.82 26.62 24.61
N PRO A 81 26.72 26.74 25.95
CA PRO A 81 27.88 26.63 26.81
C PRO A 81 28.58 25.30 26.71
N PHE A 82 27.84 24.18 26.66
CA PHE A 82 28.40 22.85 26.51
C PHE A 82 29.12 22.68 25.17
N ALA A 83 28.51 23.12 24.07
CA ALA A 83 29.07 23.01 22.71
C ALA A 83 30.40 23.75 22.60
N ARG A 84 30.50 24.95 23.20
CA ARG A 84 31.73 25.77 23.21
C ARG A 84 32.87 25.12 24.01
N VAL A 85 32.54 24.47 25.13
CA VAL A 85 33.52 23.78 25.96
C VAL A 85 33.93 22.43 25.32
N ALA A 86 33.00 21.71 24.70
CA ALA A 86 33.29 20.48 23.99
C ALA A 86 34.24 20.65 22.80
N ALA A 87 34.36 21.83 22.27
CA ALA A 87 35.33 22.16 21.22
C ALA A 87 36.77 22.36 21.72
N ILE A 88 37.00 22.33 23.03
CA ILE A 88 38.37 22.49 23.62
C ILE A 88 39.11 21.18 23.54
N PRO A 89 40.37 21.13 22.99
CA PRO A 89 41.17 19.94 23.00
C PRO A 89 41.44 19.41 24.42
N ALA A 90 41.40 18.11 24.62
CA ALA A 90 41.57 17.48 25.94
C ALA A 90 42.86 17.92 26.68
N ALA A 91 43.97 18.12 25.95
CA ALA A 91 45.26 18.50 26.51
C ALA A 91 45.27 19.85 27.23
N VAL A 92 44.34 20.78 26.89
CA VAL A 92 44.27 22.14 27.45
C VAL A 92 42.91 22.42 28.08
N PHE A 93 42.13 21.39 28.31
CA PHE A 93 40.77 21.52 28.76
C PHE A 93 40.67 22.15 30.16
N GLU A 94 41.40 21.61 31.14
CA GLU A 94 41.36 22.06 32.52
C GLU A 94 41.75 23.55 32.65
N GLU A 95 42.72 23.99 31.86
CA GLU A 95 43.18 25.39 31.85
C GLU A 95 42.15 26.35 31.23
N ARG A 96 41.48 25.93 30.14
CA ARG A 96 40.68 26.87 29.34
C ARG A 96 39.17 26.79 29.59
N ALA A 97 38.66 25.66 30.09
CA ALA A 97 37.23 25.42 30.17
C ALA A 97 36.48 26.40 31.04
N ALA A 98 37.05 26.80 32.18
CA ALA A 98 36.42 27.77 33.07
C ALA A 98 36.27 29.14 32.41
N GLY A 99 37.29 29.59 31.66
CA GLY A 99 37.25 30.87 30.93
C GLY A 99 36.23 30.85 29.77
N VAL A 100 36.16 29.75 29.03
CA VAL A 100 35.17 29.58 27.96
C VAL A 100 33.75 29.56 28.51
N LEU A 101 33.50 28.87 29.64
CA LEU A 101 32.20 28.90 30.31
C LEU A 101 31.83 30.30 30.75
N ALA A 102 32.72 31.03 31.40
CA ALA A 102 32.45 32.40 31.84
C ALA A 102 32.11 33.31 30.66
N ALA A 103 32.84 33.19 29.55
CA ALA A 103 32.55 33.92 28.32
C ALA A 103 31.19 33.56 27.72
N ALA A 104 30.85 32.25 27.69
CA ALA A 104 29.56 31.78 27.18
C ALA A 104 28.39 32.29 28.03
N LEU A 105 28.53 32.34 29.35
CA LEU A 105 27.50 32.81 30.27
C LEU A 105 27.30 34.34 30.22
N SER A 106 28.27 35.07 29.71
CA SER A 106 28.24 36.53 29.59
C SER A 106 27.94 37.01 28.16
N ASP A 107 27.67 36.12 27.21
CA ASP A 107 27.44 36.44 25.81
C ASP A 107 26.04 37.06 25.60
N PRO A 108 25.94 38.39 25.30
CA PRO A 108 24.65 39.06 25.15
C PRO A 108 23.93 38.65 23.85
N LYS A 109 24.67 38.10 22.87
CA LYS A 109 24.08 37.64 21.58
C LYS A 109 23.38 36.31 21.70
N ASN A 110 23.85 35.46 22.61
CA ASN A 110 23.31 34.10 22.82
C ASN A 110 23.00 33.92 24.32
N PRO A 111 21.91 34.47 24.82
CA PRO A 111 21.58 34.40 26.25
C PRO A 111 21.34 32.94 26.67
N VAL A 112 22.03 32.53 27.71
CA VAL A 112 21.93 31.18 28.25
C VAL A 112 20.71 31.09 29.18
N ASN A 113 20.03 29.92 29.12
CA ASN A 113 18.93 29.64 30.05
C ASN A 113 19.35 29.87 31.51
N PRO A 114 18.59 30.65 32.31
CA PRO A 114 18.98 31.03 33.66
C PRO A 114 19.28 29.85 34.60
N LEU A 115 18.59 28.73 34.45
CA LEU A 115 18.80 27.56 35.30
C LEU A 115 20.10 26.83 34.93
N ILE A 116 20.40 26.73 33.64
CA ILE A 116 21.68 26.22 33.15
C ILE A 116 22.81 27.14 33.54
N ALA A 117 22.64 28.45 33.38
CA ALA A 117 23.62 29.42 33.78
C ALA A 117 23.92 29.38 35.28
N SER A 118 22.92 29.18 36.13
CA SER A 118 23.08 29.00 37.57
C SER A 118 23.91 27.78 37.91
N ALA A 119 23.67 26.64 37.20
CA ALA A 119 24.39 25.39 37.45
C ALA A 119 25.85 25.43 36.97
N LEU A 120 26.16 26.28 35.98
CA LEU A 120 27.51 26.41 35.40
C LEU A 120 28.33 27.54 36.02
N ARG A 121 27.69 28.44 36.74
CA ARG A 121 28.37 29.63 37.34
C ARG A 121 29.38 29.21 38.42
N GLY A 122 30.62 29.61 38.24
CA GLY A 122 31.70 29.29 39.15
C GLY A 122 32.27 27.88 39.01
N LEU A 123 31.79 27.10 38.06
CA LEU A 123 32.30 25.75 37.78
C LEU A 123 33.75 25.85 37.27
N LYS A 124 34.65 25.06 37.85
CA LYS A 124 36.02 24.83 37.39
C LYS A 124 36.18 23.41 36.91
N PRO A 125 35.72 23.09 35.69
CA PRO A 125 35.69 21.72 35.22
C PRO A 125 37.08 21.27 34.83
N LYS A 126 37.42 20.02 35.24
CA LYS A 126 38.65 19.33 34.83
C LYS A 126 38.43 18.53 33.55
N THR A 127 37.22 18.04 33.36
CA THR A 127 36.82 17.22 32.22
C THR A 127 35.48 17.72 31.65
N ILE A 128 35.15 17.27 30.45
CA ILE A 128 33.83 17.52 29.85
C ILE A 128 32.70 16.90 30.66
N ASP A 129 32.99 15.80 31.39
CA ASP A 129 32.03 15.13 32.26
C ASP A 129 31.57 16.02 33.41
N ASP A 130 32.47 16.86 33.96
CA ASP A 130 32.12 17.80 35.06
C ASP A 130 31.05 18.80 34.57
N VAL A 131 31.20 19.26 33.34
CA VAL A 131 30.20 20.14 32.73
C VAL A 131 28.89 19.40 32.47
N ALA A 132 28.94 18.19 31.93
CA ALA A 132 27.78 17.36 31.67
C ALA A 132 26.99 17.01 32.94
N LEU A 133 27.71 16.74 34.06
CA LEU A 133 27.09 16.50 35.37
C LEU A 133 26.44 17.75 35.95
N ALA A 134 26.95 18.92 35.67
CA ALA A 134 26.30 20.19 36.08
C ALA A 134 24.96 20.36 35.34
N TYR A 135 24.89 20.00 34.04
CA TYR A 135 23.62 19.93 33.31
C TYR A 135 22.67 18.90 33.92
N GLN A 136 23.16 17.72 34.25
CA GLN A 136 22.37 16.66 34.90
C GLN A 136 21.75 17.19 36.21
N LYS A 137 22.53 17.92 37.00
CA LYS A 137 22.01 18.52 38.24
C LYS A 137 20.93 19.54 37.96
N ALA A 138 21.14 20.46 36.98
CA ALA A 138 20.14 21.47 36.62
C ALA A 138 18.80 20.84 36.22
N TYR A 139 18.82 19.73 35.44
CA TYR A 139 17.63 19.01 35.06
C TYR A 139 16.98 18.26 36.23
N ASN A 140 17.77 17.65 37.10
CA ASN A 140 17.27 16.98 38.30
C ASN A 140 16.57 17.98 39.25
N ASP A 141 17.20 19.16 39.49
CA ASP A 141 16.67 20.20 40.36
C ASP A 141 15.37 20.80 39.78
N SER A 142 15.25 20.86 38.46
CA SER A 142 14.08 21.40 37.75
C SER A 142 13.01 20.40 37.42
N LYS A 143 13.22 19.12 37.70
CA LYS A 143 12.37 17.98 37.26
C LYS A 143 10.89 18.17 37.60
N ALA A 144 10.59 18.54 38.85
CA ALA A 144 9.19 18.72 39.28
C ALA A 144 8.49 19.84 38.50
N SER A 145 9.20 20.95 38.23
CA SER A 145 8.69 22.10 37.48
C SER A 145 8.51 21.79 35.99
N ILE A 146 9.42 21.01 35.42
CA ILE A 146 9.32 20.50 34.03
C ILE A 146 8.10 19.57 33.86
N LEU A 147 7.93 18.61 34.77
CA LEU A 147 6.78 17.70 34.73
C LEU A 147 5.47 18.49 34.94
N ALA A 148 5.44 19.44 35.88
CA ALA A 148 4.26 20.29 36.08
C ALA A 148 3.93 21.15 34.85
N HIS A 149 4.95 21.60 34.09
CA HIS A 149 4.73 22.29 32.83
C HIS A 149 4.10 21.34 31.79
N ILE A 150 4.64 20.13 31.63
CA ILE A 150 4.11 19.12 30.72
C ILE A 150 2.66 18.80 31.08
N ASP A 151 2.34 18.65 32.39
CA ASP A 151 0.97 18.40 32.85
C ASP A 151 0.01 19.56 32.58
N ARG A 152 0.48 20.79 32.70
CA ARG A 152 -0.31 21.96 32.29
C ARG A 152 -0.63 21.96 30.81
N CYS A 153 0.37 21.69 29.99
CA CYS A 153 0.18 21.57 28.53
C CYS A 153 -0.77 20.44 28.15
N ALA A 154 -0.84 19.38 28.97
CA ALA A 154 -1.75 18.23 28.77
C ALA A 154 -3.22 18.53 29.09
N THR A 155 -3.49 19.53 29.89
CA THR A 155 -4.84 19.78 30.41
C THR A 155 -5.55 20.81 29.51
N PRO A 156 -6.66 20.45 28.84
CA PRO A 156 -7.42 21.38 28.02
C PRO A 156 -7.83 22.63 28.80
N GLY A 157 -7.67 23.81 28.19
CA GLY A 157 -8.04 25.10 28.78
C GLY A 157 -7.05 25.66 29.79
N ARG A 158 -5.88 25.04 30.01
CA ARG A 158 -4.82 25.63 30.82
C ARG A 158 -3.73 26.28 29.92
N SER A 159 -3.30 27.48 30.27
CA SER A 159 -2.31 28.23 29.51
C SER A 159 -0.87 27.92 29.96
N SER A 160 0.05 27.81 28.99
CA SER A 160 1.48 27.71 29.23
C SER A 160 2.08 28.98 29.79
N LYS A 161 1.39 30.13 29.65
CA LYS A 161 1.83 31.46 30.14
C LYS A 161 2.14 31.53 31.65
N GLN A 162 1.67 30.53 32.40
CA GLN A 162 1.95 30.42 33.85
C GLN A 162 3.31 29.76 34.16
N THR A 163 4.04 29.30 33.15
CA THR A 163 5.33 28.65 33.33
C THR A 163 6.47 29.66 33.06
N PRO A 164 7.48 29.73 33.94
CA PRO A 164 8.67 30.55 33.65
C PRO A 164 9.31 30.09 32.32
N PRO A 165 9.70 31.04 31.43
CA PRO A 165 10.30 30.70 30.13
C PRO A 165 11.48 29.74 30.21
N ALA A 166 12.30 29.87 31.27
CA ALA A 166 13.44 29.00 31.50
C ALA A 166 13.02 27.51 31.67
N ILE A 167 11.94 27.24 32.40
CA ILE A 167 11.40 25.91 32.57
C ILE A 167 10.81 25.36 31.24
N ALA A 168 10.10 26.21 30.51
CA ALA A 168 9.53 25.85 29.21
C ALA A 168 10.61 25.46 28.20
N GLN A 169 11.72 26.22 28.12
CA GLN A 169 12.86 25.87 27.26
C GLN A 169 13.51 24.56 27.67
N MET A 170 13.71 24.29 28.96
CA MET A 170 14.26 23.03 29.43
C MET A 170 13.31 21.84 29.15
N ALA A 171 12.00 22.03 29.28
CA ALA A 171 11.00 21.04 28.95
C ALA A 171 11.01 20.70 27.46
N ALA A 172 11.24 21.69 26.61
CA ALA A 172 11.31 21.53 25.17
C ALA A 172 12.58 20.80 24.67
N TYR A 173 13.70 20.94 25.37
CA TYR A 173 14.97 20.34 24.99
C TYR A 173 15.06 18.87 25.51
N PRO A 174 15.55 17.87 24.78
CA PRO A 174 16.31 17.90 23.51
C PRO A 174 15.47 17.66 22.24
N TRP A 175 14.18 17.78 22.34
CA TRP A 175 13.29 17.46 21.24
C TRP A 175 13.39 18.52 20.14
N PRO A 176 13.82 18.18 18.94
CA PRO A 176 13.64 19.07 17.81
C PRO A 176 12.17 18.97 17.36
N LEU A 177 11.26 19.50 18.15
CA LEU A 177 9.94 19.81 17.68
C LEU A 177 10.07 21.14 16.95
N PRO A 178 9.99 21.23 15.62
CA PRO A 178 10.11 22.50 14.89
C PRO A 178 9.02 23.49 15.28
N ASP A 179 8.01 23.03 15.97
CA ASP A 179 6.84 23.80 16.34
C ASP A 179 6.78 24.11 17.85
N VAL A 180 7.85 23.84 18.61
CA VAL A 180 7.84 24.15 20.06
C VAL A 180 7.81 25.67 20.30
N GLU A 181 8.47 26.46 19.46
CA GLU A 181 8.35 27.92 19.50
C GLU A 181 6.92 28.34 19.12
N GLU A 182 6.36 27.80 18.07
CA GLU A 182 4.96 28.04 17.65
C GLU A 182 3.94 27.56 18.69
N ILE A 183 4.27 26.46 19.40
CA ILE A 183 3.45 25.92 20.48
C ILE A 183 3.55 26.74 21.75
N LEU A 184 4.72 27.33 22.05
CA LEU A 184 4.92 28.22 23.19
C LEU A 184 4.33 29.61 22.95
N GLU A 185 4.21 30.04 21.69
CA GLU A 185 3.61 31.32 21.32
C GLU A 185 2.08 31.20 21.15
N ASN A 186 1.54 30.05 20.81
CA ASN A 186 0.11 29.84 20.72
C ASN A 186 -0.52 29.60 22.10
N GLU A 187 -1.58 30.33 22.41
CA GLU A 187 -2.31 30.28 23.69
C GLU A 187 -2.95 28.91 23.99
N GLU A 188 -2.93 27.96 23.03
CA GLU A 188 -3.52 26.65 23.12
C GLU A 188 -2.45 25.57 22.98
N CYS A 189 -1.95 25.07 24.12
CA CYS A 189 -1.18 23.81 24.16
C CYS A 189 -1.91 22.62 23.52
N ILE A 190 -3.17 22.77 23.18
CA ILE A 190 -4.05 21.81 22.50
C ILE A 190 -3.57 21.51 21.08
N ALA A 191 -2.86 22.43 20.40
CA ALA A 191 -2.35 22.20 19.04
C ALA A 191 -1.30 21.08 19.00
N LEU A 192 -0.59 20.79 20.07
CA LEU A 192 0.29 19.61 20.23
C LEU A 192 -0.47 18.29 20.08
N PHE A 193 -1.77 18.30 20.27
CA PHE A 193 -2.63 17.13 20.39
C PHE A 193 -3.75 17.08 19.35
N ASP A 194 -3.76 17.97 18.36
CA ASP A 194 -4.51 17.68 17.15
C ASP A 194 -3.90 16.41 16.50
N THR A 195 -4.50 15.28 16.87
CA THR A 195 -4.08 13.97 16.39
C THR A 195 -4.01 13.90 14.86
N ARG A 196 -4.73 14.76 14.13
CA ARG A 196 -4.71 14.87 12.67
C ARG A 196 -3.43 15.55 12.17
N LYS A 197 -3.04 16.66 12.78
CA LYS A 197 -1.83 17.39 12.41
C LYS A 197 -0.58 16.61 12.86
N PHE A 198 -0.61 16.05 14.05
CA PHE A 198 0.45 15.23 14.61
C PHE A 198 0.70 13.94 13.80
N CYS A 199 -0.35 13.20 13.39
CA CYS A 199 -0.21 11.99 12.60
C CYS A 199 0.26 12.27 11.17
N ALA A 200 -0.17 13.37 10.54
CA ALA A 200 0.28 13.74 9.20
C ALA A 200 1.77 14.12 9.19
N ASP A 201 2.23 14.86 10.18
CA ASP A 201 3.64 15.23 10.30
C ASP A 201 4.55 14.05 10.66
N TRP A 202 4.06 13.10 11.43
CA TRP A 202 4.81 11.90 11.82
C TRP A 202 5.02 10.89 10.71
N GLN A 203 4.09 10.77 9.77
CA GLN A 203 4.26 9.92 8.59
C GLN A 203 5.37 10.42 7.66
N ASN A 204 5.63 11.72 7.66
CA ASN A 204 6.58 12.35 6.75
C ASN A 204 7.98 12.58 7.35
N ARG A 205 8.21 12.26 8.63
CA ARG A 205 9.52 12.45 9.28
C ARG A 205 10.31 11.16 9.40
N PRO A 206 11.55 11.13 8.89
CA PRO A 206 12.44 9.96 8.97
C PRO A 206 12.92 9.65 10.40
N VAL A 207 12.52 10.41 11.40
CA VAL A 207 13.01 10.35 12.80
C VAL A 207 12.67 9.03 13.50
N PHE A 208 11.68 8.27 13.01
CA PHE A 208 11.26 6.99 13.62
C PHE A 208 11.36 5.78 12.67
N GLY A 209 12.06 5.91 11.57
CA GLY A 209 12.25 4.86 10.55
C GLY A 209 13.36 3.85 10.84
N GLY A 210 13.86 3.74 12.05
CA GLY A 210 14.82 2.69 12.42
C GLY A 210 14.15 1.31 12.47
N GLN A 211 14.84 0.29 11.98
CA GLN A 211 14.40 -1.11 11.81
C GLN A 211 13.93 -1.82 13.10
N ASN A 212 13.78 -1.16 14.23
CA ASN A 212 13.30 -1.73 15.48
C ASN A 212 11.89 -1.26 15.80
N ASN A 213 10.97 -2.14 15.71
CA ASN A 213 9.53 -2.23 15.95
C ASN A 213 8.93 -1.55 17.21
N ARG A 214 9.50 -0.47 17.73
CA ARG A 214 8.92 0.28 18.85
C ARG A 214 8.20 1.52 18.34
N LYS A 215 7.04 1.30 17.72
CA LYS A 215 6.14 2.40 17.34
C LYS A 215 5.57 3.07 18.60
N PRO A 216 5.51 4.40 18.67
CA PRO A 216 4.92 5.10 19.82
C PRO A 216 3.47 4.68 20.05
N VAL A 217 3.01 4.69 21.30
CA VAL A 217 1.64 4.33 21.69
C VAL A 217 0.57 5.11 20.91
N ALA A 218 0.85 6.37 20.55
CA ALA A 218 -0.02 7.18 19.70
C ALA A 218 -0.32 6.56 18.32
N TYR A 219 0.62 5.80 17.75
CA TYR A 219 0.44 5.14 16.46
C TYR A 219 -0.63 4.04 16.52
N PHE A 220 -0.72 3.31 17.61
CA PHE A 220 -1.74 2.26 17.78
C PHE A 220 -3.16 2.84 17.82
N ARG A 221 -3.35 3.98 18.46
CA ARG A 221 -4.67 4.62 18.53
C ARG A 221 -5.08 5.22 17.19
N TRP A 222 -4.13 5.65 16.37
CA TRP A 222 -4.43 6.11 15.01
C TRP A 222 -4.99 4.98 14.13
N ALA A 223 -4.47 3.76 14.25
CA ALA A 223 -5.03 2.60 13.58
C ALA A 223 -6.49 2.36 14.00
N GLN A 224 -6.81 2.46 15.29
CA GLN A 224 -8.17 2.34 15.82
C GLN A 224 -9.09 3.47 15.34
N VAL A 225 -8.59 4.70 15.25
CA VAL A 225 -9.33 5.84 14.70
C VAL A 225 -9.67 5.61 13.23
N ASN A 226 -8.71 5.11 12.44
CA ASN A 226 -8.95 4.76 11.04
C ASN A 226 -9.92 3.59 10.89
N GLU A 227 -9.78 2.56 11.71
CA GLU A 227 -10.70 1.44 11.75
C GLU A 227 -12.13 1.94 12.06
N LEU A 228 -12.29 2.79 13.07
CA LEU A 228 -13.58 3.40 13.38
C LEU A 228 -14.15 4.20 12.19
N ARG A 229 -13.32 5.02 11.52
CA ARG A 229 -13.73 5.80 10.35
C ARG A 229 -14.15 4.92 9.18
N LEU A 230 -13.50 3.78 8.99
CA LEU A 230 -13.80 2.86 7.90
C LEU A 230 -14.98 1.94 8.20
N SER A 231 -15.16 1.53 9.47
CA SER A 231 -16.13 0.52 9.86
C SER A 231 -17.47 1.09 10.37
N HIS A 232 -17.46 2.29 10.96
CA HIS A 232 -18.66 2.81 11.62
C HIS A 232 -19.68 3.39 10.62
N PRO A 233 -20.96 2.95 10.64
CA PRO A 233 -21.97 3.40 9.68
C PRO A 233 -22.32 4.89 9.80
N GLY A 234 -21.97 5.53 10.91
CA GLY A 234 -22.13 6.99 11.14
C GLY A 234 -20.91 7.82 10.73
N ALA A 235 -19.84 7.19 10.25
CA ALA A 235 -18.64 7.90 9.81
C ALA A 235 -18.94 8.78 8.58
N PRO A 236 -18.36 9.98 8.49
CA PRO A 236 -18.47 10.80 7.29
C PRO A 236 -17.81 10.08 6.11
N ARG A 237 -18.42 10.19 4.94
CA ARG A 237 -17.79 9.70 3.71
C ARG A 237 -16.67 10.66 3.34
N GLU A 238 -15.45 10.13 3.23
CA GLU A 238 -14.26 10.90 2.86
C GLU A 238 -13.81 10.47 1.47
N ALA A 239 -13.27 11.42 0.71
CA ALA A 239 -12.59 11.16 -0.56
C ALA A 239 -11.22 11.83 -0.53
N MET A 240 -10.25 11.23 -1.22
CA MET A 240 -8.96 11.88 -1.42
C MET A 240 -9.15 13.14 -2.24
N ALA A 241 -8.59 14.25 -1.76
CA ALA A 241 -8.56 15.52 -2.45
C ALA A 241 -7.15 16.04 -2.54
N ILE A 242 -6.91 16.89 -3.53
CA ILE A 242 -5.64 17.57 -3.71
C ILE A 242 -5.84 19.03 -3.36
N GLN A 243 -5.00 19.58 -2.49
CA GLN A 243 -4.94 21.00 -2.16
C GLN A 243 -3.66 21.61 -2.71
N ASP A 244 -3.72 22.88 -3.04
CA ASP A 244 -2.53 23.64 -3.38
C ASP A 244 -1.66 23.88 -2.14
N ALA A 245 -0.35 23.92 -2.34
CA ALA A 245 0.54 24.40 -1.31
C ALA A 245 0.22 25.89 -1.01
N ALA A 246 0.39 26.32 0.24
CA ALA A 246 0.16 27.72 0.65
C ALA A 246 0.93 28.72 -0.23
N SER A 247 2.12 28.33 -0.69
CA SER A 247 2.96 29.10 -1.59
C SER A 247 3.40 28.23 -2.78
N PRO A 248 2.61 28.15 -3.84
CA PRO A 248 3.00 27.44 -5.05
C PRO A 248 4.25 28.08 -5.68
N ARG A 249 5.19 27.24 -6.12
CA ARG A 249 6.47 27.70 -6.67
C ARG A 249 6.80 26.97 -7.97
N ASP A 250 7.55 27.62 -8.85
CA ASP A 250 8.08 27.05 -10.06
C ASP A 250 9.20 26.05 -9.77
N SER A 251 9.36 25.07 -10.63
CA SER A 251 10.37 24.02 -10.50
C SER A 251 11.68 24.39 -11.18
N TYR A 252 12.77 23.73 -10.77
CA TYR A 252 14.06 23.83 -11.43
C TYR A 252 14.20 22.77 -12.52
N VAL A 253 14.99 23.06 -13.55
CA VAL A 253 15.53 22.02 -14.41
C VAL A 253 16.63 21.28 -13.64
N TYR A 254 16.49 19.98 -13.47
CA TYR A 254 17.53 19.15 -12.85
C TYR A 254 18.58 18.77 -13.91
N LEU A 255 19.79 19.30 -13.76
CA LEU A 255 20.88 19.07 -14.72
C LEU A 255 21.25 17.57 -14.74
N ARG A 256 21.11 16.93 -15.91
CA ARG A 256 21.30 15.49 -16.09
C ARG A 256 20.42 14.60 -15.17
N GLY A 257 19.27 15.10 -14.76
CA GLY A 257 18.35 14.38 -13.88
C GLY A 257 18.79 14.31 -12.41
N ASP A 258 19.90 14.95 -12.03
CA ASP A 258 20.39 14.95 -10.65
C ASP A 258 19.64 15.98 -9.81
N LYS A 259 18.85 15.52 -8.83
CA LYS A 259 18.05 16.36 -7.92
C LYS A 259 18.87 17.38 -7.12
N ASN A 260 20.17 17.13 -6.94
CA ASN A 260 21.07 18.02 -6.21
C ASN A 260 21.70 19.09 -7.12
N LYS A 261 21.60 18.95 -8.44
CA LYS A 261 22.14 19.90 -9.43
C LYS A 261 21.00 20.69 -10.08
N ARG A 262 20.62 21.78 -9.41
CA ARG A 262 19.56 22.66 -9.87
C ARG A 262 20.05 23.58 -10.96
N GLY A 263 19.41 23.57 -12.11
CA GLY A 263 19.56 24.51 -13.19
C GLY A 263 18.59 25.69 -13.06
N PRO A 264 18.24 26.37 -14.17
CA PRO A 264 17.34 27.51 -14.14
C PRO A 264 15.94 27.12 -13.67
N THR A 265 15.26 28.04 -13.01
CA THR A 265 13.83 27.93 -12.67
C THR A 265 13.01 28.09 -13.96
N VAL A 266 12.01 27.24 -14.15
CA VAL A 266 11.09 27.30 -15.28
C VAL A 266 9.68 27.53 -14.79
N PRO A 267 8.94 28.47 -15.42
CA PRO A 267 7.56 28.72 -15.05
C PRO A 267 6.69 27.52 -15.45
N ARG A 268 5.66 27.26 -14.65
CA ARG A 268 4.63 26.26 -14.95
C ARG A 268 3.85 26.71 -16.20
N ARG A 269 3.84 25.89 -17.24
CA ARG A 269 3.15 26.17 -18.53
C ARG A 269 2.73 24.87 -19.19
N PHE A 270 1.84 24.98 -20.17
CA PHE A 270 1.52 23.85 -21.03
C PHE A 270 2.68 23.49 -21.98
N LEU A 271 2.62 22.32 -22.59
CA LEU A 271 3.65 21.82 -23.51
C LEU A 271 3.73 22.69 -24.76
N GLU A 272 4.92 23.08 -25.19
CA GLU A 272 5.16 23.93 -26.38
C GLU A 272 4.64 23.29 -27.64
N VAL A 273 4.94 22.01 -27.84
CA VAL A 273 4.52 21.23 -29.02
C VAL A 273 3.00 21.16 -29.23
N LEU A 274 2.23 21.35 -28.14
CA LEU A 274 0.76 21.33 -28.15
C LEU A 274 0.14 22.72 -28.01
N SER A 275 0.96 23.79 -27.99
CA SER A 275 0.52 25.17 -27.88
C SER A 275 0.61 25.84 -29.25
N GLN A 276 -0.49 26.45 -29.67
CA GLN A 276 -0.53 27.25 -30.88
C GLN A 276 -0.36 28.74 -30.51
N GLY A 277 0.87 29.28 -30.65
CA GLY A 277 1.19 30.66 -30.31
C GLY A 277 1.69 30.84 -28.86
N ASP A 278 1.24 31.90 -28.18
CA ASP A 278 1.68 32.24 -26.86
C ASP A 278 1.39 31.15 -25.81
N ARG A 279 2.38 30.91 -24.99
CA ARG A 279 2.36 29.91 -23.93
C ARG A 279 2.46 30.60 -22.54
N PRO A 280 1.35 31.16 -22.03
CA PRO A 280 1.36 31.88 -20.76
C PRO A 280 1.74 30.96 -19.60
N ALA A 281 2.40 31.55 -18.59
CA ALA A 281 2.63 30.85 -17.33
C ALA A 281 1.31 30.64 -16.59
N PHE A 282 1.19 29.54 -15.86
CA PHE A 282 0.06 29.28 -14.96
C PHE A 282 0.23 30.09 -13.69
N ASN A 283 -0.75 30.92 -13.38
CA ASN A 283 -0.68 31.87 -12.27
C ASN A 283 -1.80 31.68 -11.23
N ASP A 284 -2.80 30.87 -11.52
CA ASP A 284 -3.90 30.59 -10.60
C ASP A 284 -3.51 29.43 -9.67
N GLY A 285 -3.14 29.75 -8.42
CA GLY A 285 -2.66 28.78 -7.42
C GLY A 285 -1.48 27.96 -7.92
N SER A 286 -1.59 26.63 -7.86
CA SER A 286 -0.58 25.70 -8.42
C SER A 286 -0.60 25.57 -9.94
N GLY A 287 -1.61 26.13 -10.62
CA GLY A 287 -1.81 25.97 -12.07
C GLY A 287 -2.52 24.68 -12.50
N ARG A 288 -3.00 23.86 -11.55
CA ARG A 288 -3.65 22.57 -11.88
C ARG A 288 -4.93 22.74 -12.71
N LEU A 289 -5.75 23.74 -12.38
CA LEU A 289 -6.97 24.02 -13.14
C LEU A 289 -6.65 24.51 -14.55
N GLU A 290 -5.64 25.38 -14.68
CA GLU A 290 -5.17 25.88 -15.99
C GLU A 290 -4.61 24.72 -16.83
N LEU A 291 -3.82 23.82 -16.22
CA LEU A 291 -3.32 22.61 -16.88
C LEU A 291 -4.48 21.72 -17.36
N ALA A 292 -5.47 21.47 -16.49
CA ALA A 292 -6.64 20.67 -16.85
C ALA A 292 -7.41 21.28 -18.03
N LYS A 293 -7.62 22.61 -18.02
CA LYS A 293 -8.25 23.33 -19.14
C LYS A 293 -7.43 23.22 -20.43
N ALA A 294 -6.10 23.31 -20.35
CA ALA A 294 -5.21 23.17 -21.51
C ALA A 294 -5.23 21.74 -22.09
N ILE A 295 -5.31 20.71 -21.22
CA ILE A 295 -5.43 19.32 -21.66
C ILE A 295 -6.71 19.09 -22.49
N VAL A 296 -7.84 19.64 -22.06
CA VAL A 296 -9.13 19.45 -22.74
C VAL A 296 -9.46 20.57 -23.74
N ALA A 297 -8.54 21.47 -23.99
CA ALA A 297 -8.75 22.56 -24.95
C ALA A 297 -9.00 22.01 -26.37
N LYS A 298 -9.85 22.69 -27.15
CA LYS A 298 -10.13 22.31 -28.54
C LYS A 298 -8.89 22.28 -29.43
N THR A 299 -7.87 23.05 -29.06
CA THR A 299 -6.58 23.13 -29.75
C THR A 299 -5.66 21.94 -29.44
N ASN A 300 -5.96 21.12 -28.42
CA ASN A 300 -5.18 19.93 -28.10
C ASN A 300 -5.79 18.69 -28.78
N PRO A 301 -5.20 18.19 -29.86
CA PRO A 301 -5.75 17.05 -30.61
C PRO A 301 -5.45 15.69 -29.92
N ILE A 302 -4.52 15.65 -28.98
CA ILE A 302 -4.02 14.39 -28.41
C ILE A 302 -5.00 13.80 -27.38
N ALA A 303 -5.54 14.62 -26.48
CA ALA A 303 -6.39 14.12 -25.40
C ALA A 303 -7.62 13.32 -25.91
N PRO A 304 -8.39 13.76 -26.92
CA PRO A 304 -9.50 12.98 -27.45
C PRO A 304 -9.04 11.71 -28.17
N ARG A 305 -7.89 11.75 -28.90
CA ARG A 305 -7.33 10.55 -29.54
C ARG A 305 -6.94 9.50 -28.50
N VAL A 306 -6.28 9.91 -27.41
CA VAL A 306 -5.95 9.00 -26.28
C VAL A 306 -7.21 8.38 -25.68
N ALA A 307 -8.24 9.20 -25.44
CA ALA A 307 -9.50 8.71 -24.89
C ALA A 307 -10.15 7.67 -25.81
N MET A 308 -10.20 7.94 -27.12
CA MET A 308 -10.80 7.03 -28.11
C MET A 308 -9.96 5.78 -28.33
N ASN A 309 -8.64 5.88 -28.34
CA ASN A 309 -7.77 4.72 -28.43
C ASN A 309 -7.92 3.79 -27.22
N ARG A 310 -8.04 4.34 -26.02
CA ARG A 310 -8.31 3.56 -24.80
C ARG A 310 -9.69 2.90 -24.81
N LEU A 311 -10.71 3.62 -25.27
CA LEU A 311 -12.05 3.06 -25.44
C LEU A 311 -12.03 1.90 -26.44
N TRP A 312 -11.37 2.10 -27.58
CA TRP A 312 -11.19 1.08 -28.61
C TRP A 312 -10.45 -0.16 -28.09
N LEU A 313 -9.35 0.03 -27.38
CA LEU A 313 -8.60 -1.03 -26.71
C LEU A 313 -9.49 -1.88 -25.80
N LYS A 314 -10.40 -1.24 -25.05
CA LYS A 314 -11.30 -1.95 -24.15
C LYS A 314 -12.34 -2.80 -24.88
N HIS A 315 -12.76 -2.39 -26.08
CA HIS A 315 -13.73 -3.13 -26.90
C HIS A 315 -13.08 -4.22 -27.75
N PHE A 316 -11.93 -3.93 -28.35
CA PHE A 316 -11.32 -4.82 -29.34
C PHE A 316 -10.07 -5.57 -28.83
N GLY A 317 -9.63 -5.29 -27.59
CA GLY A 317 -8.43 -5.91 -27.00
C GLY A 317 -7.11 -5.26 -27.41
N GLU A 318 -7.09 -4.56 -28.54
CA GLU A 318 -5.96 -3.76 -29.00
C GLU A 318 -6.41 -2.36 -29.41
N GLY A 319 -5.53 -1.37 -29.22
CA GLY A 319 -5.79 -0.01 -29.65
C GLY A 319 -5.56 0.18 -31.14
N LEU A 320 -6.16 1.20 -31.74
CA LEU A 320 -5.80 1.67 -33.07
C LEU A 320 -4.32 2.07 -33.11
N VAL A 321 -3.83 2.71 -32.04
CA VAL A 321 -2.41 2.84 -31.71
C VAL A 321 -2.04 1.76 -30.70
N LEU A 322 -1.02 0.94 -31.01
CA LEU A 322 -0.64 -0.21 -30.19
C LEU A 322 -0.04 0.16 -28.83
N SER A 323 0.62 1.32 -28.75
CA SER A 323 1.18 1.91 -27.54
C SER A 323 0.19 2.93 -26.94
N PRO A 324 -0.75 2.53 -26.04
CA PRO A 324 -1.80 3.43 -25.57
C PRO A 324 -1.31 4.54 -24.64
N ASP A 325 -0.07 4.50 -24.23
CA ASP A 325 0.67 5.48 -23.42
C ASP A 325 1.65 6.34 -24.23
N ASP A 326 1.88 5.99 -25.49
CA ASP A 326 2.73 6.76 -26.40
C ASP A 326 2.04 6.97 -27.74
N LEU A 327 1.62 8.20 -27.99
CA LEU A 327 1.08 8.66 -29.27
C LEU A 327 2.04 9.67 -29.94
N GLY A 328 3.31 9.62 -29.56
CA GLY A 328 4.36 10.48 -30.11
C GLY A 328 4.98 9.91 -31.38
N ASN A 329 6.01 10.60 -31.88
CA ASN A 329 6.69 10.24 -33.13
C ASN A 329 7.42 8.88 -33.08
N MET A 330 7.67 8.33 -31.88
CA MET A 330 8.33 7.04 -31.73
C MET A 330 7.33 5.88 -31.68
N SER A 331 6.04 6.16 -31.62
CA SER A 331 5.00 5.12 -31.65
C SER A 331 4.76 4.59 -33.04
N VAL A 332 4.28 3.34 -33.11
CA VAL A 332 3.81 2.78 -34.38
C VAL A 332 2.57 3.58 -34.84
N PRO A 333 2.50 3.99 -36.11
CA PRO A 333 1.33 4.68 -36.63
C PRO A 333 0.03 3.91 -36.35
N PRO A 334 -1.08 4.63 -36.18
CA PRO A 334 -2.37 3.98 -35.99
C PRO A 334 -2.75 3.11 -37.18
N SER A 335 -3.42 1.98 -36.94
CA SER A 335 -3.88 1.10 -38.02
C SER A 335 -4.91 1.76 -38.94
N HIS A 336 -5.73 2.65 -38.37
CA HIS A 336 -6.79 3.39 -39.06
C HIS A 336 -6.74 4.85 -38.60
N PRO A 337 -5.83 5.67 -39.16
CA PRO A 337 -5.63 7.03 -38.68
C PRO A 337 -6.88 7.92 -38.86
N GLU A 338 -7.55 7.83 -40.01
CA GLU A 338 -8.77 8.60 -40.30
C GLU A 338 -9.93 8.24 -39.36
N LEU A 339 -10.04 6.95 -38.98
CA LEU A 339 -11.05 6.50 -38.03
C LEU A 339 -10.76 7.04 -36.61
N LEU A 340 -9.49 7.03 -36.19
CA LEU A 340 -9.10 7.59 -34.89
C LEU A 340 -9.40 9.09 -34.84
N ASP A 341 -9.11 9.82 -35.92
CA ASP A 341 -9.37 11.25 -36.02
C ASP A 341 -10.87 11.54 -36.00
N TRP A 342 -11.65 10.77 -36.73
CA TRP A 342 -13.10 10.92 -36.76
C TRP A 342 -13.73 10.64 -35.40
N LEU A 343 -13.31 9.55 -34.73
CA LEU A 343 -13.79 9.22 -33.39
C LEU A 343 -13.45 10.31 -32.38
N ALA A 344 -12.25 10.87 -32.43
CA ALA A 344 -11.79 11.95 -31.57
C ALA A 344 -12.60 13.24 -31.79
N ASP A 345 -12.84 13.61 -33.02
CA ASP A 345 -13.63 14.78 -33.39
C ASP A 345 -15.11 14.61 -32.98
N ASP A 346 -15.71 13.47 -33.29
CA ASP A 346 -17.08 13.15 -32.91
C ASP A 346 -17.28 13.14 -31.39
N PHE A 347 -16.30 12.62 -30.64
CA PHE A 347 -16.30 12.60 -29.17
C PHE A 347 -16.31 14.03 -28.59
N THR A 348 -15.45 14.90 -29.11
CA THR A 348 -15.37 16.29 -28.64
C THR A 348 -16.60 17.10 -29.01
N LYS A 349 -17.09 16.99 -30.27
CA LYS A 349 -18.29 17.70 -30.78
C LYS A 349 -19.54 17.34 -30.00
N ASN A 350 -19.63 16.11 -29.48
CA ASN A 350 -20.75 15.61 -28.68
C ASN A 350 -20.53 15.64 -27.15
N GLY A 351 -19.71 16.59 -26.69
CA GLY A 351 -19.57 16.92 -25.27
C GLY A 351 -18.88 15.84 -24.43
N TRP A 352 -17.92 15.12 -25.00
CA TRP A 352 -17.11 14.10 -24.30
C TRP A 352 -17.95 12.98 -23.67
N THR A 353 -19.04 12.55 -24.32
CA THR A 353 -20.02 11.60 -23.80
C THR A 353 -19.59 10.16 -24.05
N LEU A 354 -18.95 9.51 -23.08
CA LEU A 354 -18.45 8.13 -23.17
C LEU A 354 -19.55 7.12 -23.50
N LYS A 355 -20.73 7.19 -22.85
CA LYS A 355 -21.83 6.23 -23.09
C LYS A 355 -22.28 6.24 -24.56
N ARG A 356 -22.28 7.39 -25.20
CA ARG A 356 -22.60 7.53 -26.62
C ARG A 356 -21.58 6.78 -27.48
N MET A 357 -20.28 6.98 -27.18
CA MET A 357 -19.20 6.32 -27.93
C MET A 357 -19.21 4.81 -27.74
N HIS A 358 -19.42 4.31 -26.50
CA HIS A 358 -19.60 2.87 -26.26
C HIS A 358 -20.75 2.30 -27.11
N ARG A 359 -21.91 2.96 -27.11
CA ARG A 359 -23.06 2.53 -27.91
C ARG A 359 -22.74 2.47 -29.40
N GLN A 360 -22.06 3.49 -29.92
CA GLN A 360 -21.69 3.58 -31.32
C GLN A 360 -20.74 2.47 -31.74
N VAL A 361 -19.69 2.21 -30.93
CA VAL A 361 -18.76 1.09 -31.19
C VAL A 361 -19.46 -0.25 -31.13
N MET A 362 -20.27 -0.51 -30.10
CA MET A 362 -20.95 -1.81 -29.91
C MET A 362 -22.00 -2.10 -30.99
N LEU A 363 -22.61 -1.09 -31.60
CA LEU A 363 -23.56 -1.27 -32.69
C LEU A 363 -22.88 -1.40 -34.05
N SER A 364 -21.58 -1.19 -34.16
CA SER A 364 -20.84 -1.33 -35.41
C SER A 364 -20.77 -2.77 -35.90
N SER A 365 -20.68 -2.95 -37.23
CA SER A 365 -20.49 -4.27 -37.82
C SER A 365 -19.16 -4.88 -37.41
N ALA A 366 -18.12 -4.09 -37.21
CA ALA A 366 -16.81 -4.53 -36.75
C ALA A 366 -16.86 -5.19 -35.36
N TYR A 367 -17.62 -4.62 -34.43
CA TYR A 367 -17.76 -5.18 -33.07
C TYR A 367 -18.56 -6.49 -33.03
N ARG A 368 -19.49 -6.66 -33.97
CA ARG A 368 -20.38 -7.83 -34.07
C ARG A 368 -19.82 -8.99 -34.90
N GLN A 369 -18.58 -8.88 -35.35
CA GLN A 369 -17.92 -9.97 -36.08
C GLN A 369 -17.58 -11.14 -35.13
N ASP A 370 -17.73 -12.37 -35.66
CA ASP A 370 -17.27 -13.58 -34.96
C ASP A 370 -15.73 -13.62 -34.93
N SER A 371 -15.17 -14.19 -33.89
CA SER A 371 -13.72 -14.38 -33.75
C SER A 371 -13.22 -15.61 -34.52
N ASN A 372 -14.11 -16.57 -34.86
CA ASN A 372 -13.76 -17.78 -35.59
C ASN A 372 -13.51 -17.46 -37.08
N PRO A 373 -12.26 -17.57 -37.56
CA PRO A 373 -11.93 -17.24 -38.92
C PRO A 373 -12.70 -18.06 -39.95
N ASN A 374 -13.07 -19.29 -39.60
CA ASN A 374 -13.77 -20.18 -40.55
C ASN A 374 -15.23 -19.77 -40.80
N LEU A 375 -15.82 -18.98 -39.95
CA LEU A 375 -17.15 -18.40 -40.11
C LEU A 375 -17.17 -17.13 -40.94
N ASN A 376 -15.99 -16.56 -41.24
CA ASN A 376 -15.91 -15.34 -42.02
C ASN A 376 -16.17 -15.61 -43.54
N PRO A 377 -17.13 -14.93 -44.16
CA PRO A 377 -17.43 -15.12 -45.58
C PRO A 377 -16.26 -14.85 -46.52
N LEU A 378 -15.28 -14.05 -46.08
CA LEU A 378 -14.08 -13.77 -46.86
C LEU A 378 -13.18 -15.01 -46.98
N VAL A 379 -13.09 -15.83 -45.93
CA VAL A 379 -12.30 -17.07 -45.93
C VAL A 379 -12.97 -18.15 -46.81
N ALA A 380 -14.30 -18.22 -46.79
CA ALA A 380 -15.07 -19.19 -47.53
C ALA A 380 -15.13 -18.90 -49.05
N ARG A 381 -14.65 -17.75 -49.52
CA ARG A 381 -14.74 -17.33 -50.92
C ARG A 381 -13.69 -18.05 -51.78
N LYS A 382 -14.14 -18.90 -52.69
CA LYS A 382 -13.28 -19.67 -53.62
C LYS A 382 -12.41 -18.70 -54.44
N GLY A 383 -11.09 -18.81 -54.38
CA GLY A 383 -10.14 -17.95 -55.10
C GLY A 383 -9.80 -16.62 -54.43
N ALA A 384 -10.34 -16.32 -53.24
CA ALA A 384 -9.92 -15.18 -52.43
C ALA A 384 -8.56 -15.48 -51.75
N VAL A 385 -7.78 -14.45 -51.59
CA VAL A 385 -6.53 -14.54 -50.79
C VAL A 385 -6.94 -14.76 -49.32
N ASP A 386 -6.30 -15.71 -48.67
CA ASP A 386 -6.57 -16.07 -47.29
C ASP A 386 -6.23 -14.87 -46.37
N PRO A 387 -7.21 -14.30 -45.68
CA PRO A 387 -6.97 -13.16 -44.76
C PRO A 387 -5.93 -13.45 -43.68
N LEU A 388 -5.79 -14.73 -43.22
CA LEU A 388 -4.76 -15.13 -42.28
C LEU A 388 -3.34 -14.97 -42.82
N LYS A 389 -3.15 -15.00 -44.16
CA LYS A 389 -1.84 -14.73 -44.78
C LYS A 389 -1.54 -13.26 -44.97
N ILE A 390 -2.58 -12.43 -45.10
CA ILE A 390 -2.44 -10.98 -45.28
C ILE A 390 -2.29 -10.27 -43.94
N ASP A 391 -3.15 -10.58 -42.99
CA ASP A 391 -3.25 -9.93 -41.68
C ASP A 391 -3.50 -10.96 -40.57
N ALA A 392 -2.50 -11.76 -40.30
CA ALA A 392 -2.56 -12.78 -39.23
C ALA A 392 -2.85 -12.18 -37.86
N ALA A 393 -2.32 -10.97 -37.58
CA ALA A 393 -2.48 -10.24 -36.34
C ALA A 393 -3.84 -9.53 -36.21
N ASN A 394 -4.70 -9.64 -37.25
CA ASN A 394 -6.03 -9.01 -37.27
C ASN A 394 -6.01 -7.49 -37.02
N ARG A 395 -4.95 -6.81 -37.48
CA ARG A 395 -4.79 -5.35 -37.35
C ARG A 395 -5.88 -4.56 -38.09
N LEU A 396 -6.39 -5.13 -39.17
CA LEU A 396 -7.43 -4.54 -40.01
C LEU A 396 -8.85 -4.95 -39.60
N LEU A 397 -8.96 -5.72 -38.50
CA LEU A 397 -10.24 -6.16 -37.91
C LEU A 397 -11.16 -6.89 -38.92
N TRP A 398 -10.59 -7.80 -39.71
CA TRP A 398 -11.37 -8.63 -40.62
C TRP A 398 -12.18 -9.73 -39.92
N ARG A 399 -11.93 -9.96 -38.60
CA ARG A 399 -12.69 -10.82 -37.67
C ARG A 399 -12.74 -10.18 -36.29
N GLY A 400 -13.56 -10.71 -35.38
CA GLY A 400 -13.50 -10.38 -33.97
C GLY A 400 -12.18 -10.85 -33.32
N ASN A 401 -11.70 -10.18 -32.31
CA ASN A 401 -10.57 -10.61 -31.50
C ASN A 401 -11.07 -11.46 -30.33
N LEU A 402 -10.57 -12.69 -30.22
CA LEU A 402 -10.77 -13.48 -29.01
C LEU A 402 -10.02 -12.81 -27.85
N ARG A 403 -10.74 -12.43 -26.82
CA ARG A 403 -10.19 -11.67 -25.71
C ARG A 403 -10.43 -12.35 -24.38
N ARG A 404 -9.38 -12.50 -23.60
CA ARG A 404 -9.49 -13.00 -22.23
C ARG A 404 -10.09 -11.95 -21.32
N LEU A 405 -10.98 -12.37 -20.42
CA LEU A 405 -11.51 -11.54 -19.35
C LEU A 405 -10.44 -11.27 -18.30
N ASP A 406 -10.47 -10.08 -17.69
CA ASP A 406 -9.71 -9.76 -16.50
C ASP A 406 -10.33 -10.43 -15.26
N PHE A 407 -9.54 -10.51 -14.16
CA PHE A 407 -9.95 -11.17 -12.93
C PHE A 407 -11.29 -10.63 -12.40
N GLU A 408 -11.46 -9.33 -12.45
CA GLU A 408 -12.65 -8.67 -11.93
C GLU A 408 -13.90 -9.09 -12.72
N SER A 409 -13.80 -9.19 -14.03
CA SER A 409 -14.89 -9.61 -14.89
C SER A 409 -15.20 -11.11 -14.71
N ILE A 410 -14.16 -11.94 -14.60
CA ILE A 410 -14.30 -13.38 -14.31
C ILE A 410 -15.02 -13.57 -12.97
N ARG A 411 -14.54 -12.92 -11.92
CA ARG A 411 -15.13 -13.03 -10.59
C ARG A 411 -16.57 -12.52 -10.55
N ASP A 412 -16.85 -11.38 -11.19
CA ASP A 412 -18.20 -10.82 -11.24
C ASP A 412 -19.14 -11.78 -12.01
N SER A 413 -18.68 -12.42 -13.10
CA SER A 413 -19.43 -13.46 -13.79
C SER A 413 -19.71 -14.67 -12.90
N MET A 414 -18.72 -15.14 -12.14
CA MET A 414 -18.88 -16.22 -11.17
C MET A 414 -19.93 -15.87 -10.11
N ILE A 415 -19.86 -14.68 -9.51
CA ILE A 415 -20.83 -14.24 -8.51
C ILE A 415 -22.23 -14.09 -9.12
N LEU A 416 -22.33 -13.60 -10.33
CA LEU A 416 -23.61 -13.48 -11.03
C LEU A 416 -24.29 -14.84 -11.18
N LEU A 417 -23.53 -15.89 -11.49
CA LEU A 417 -24.02 -17.27 -11.60
C LEU A 417 -24.57 -17.82 -10.29
N THR A 418 -24.08 -17.36 -9.14
CA THR A 418 -24.62 -17.74 -7.82
C THR A 418 -26.00 -17.13 -7.53
N GLY A 419 -26.40 -16.08 -8.26
CA GLY A 419 -27.61 -15.31 -7.97
C GLY A 419 -27.49 -14.41 -6.73
N LYS A 420 -26.34 -14.38 -6.05
CA LYS A 420 -26.11 -13.63 -4.79
C LYS A 420 -25.45 -12.26 -4.99
N MET A 421 -25.26 -11.80 -6.24
CA MET A 421 -24.59 -10.53 -6.50
C MET A 421 -25.29 -9.37 -5.81
N SER A 422 -24.54 -8.62 -4.97
CA SER A 422 -25.07 -7.43 -4.30
C SER A 422 -25.10 -6.24 -5.26
N PRO A 423 -26.27 -5.59 -5.44
CA PRO A 423 -26.42 -4.41 -6.29
C PRO A 423 -25.95 -3.12 -5.60
N THR A 424 -25.47 -3.18 -4.35
CA THR A 424 -25.10 -2.00 -3.55
C THR A 424 -24.02 -1.18 -4.24
N VAL A 425 -24.31 0.09 -4.46
CA VAL A 425 -23.41 1.06 -5.07
C VAL A 425 -22.69 1.88 -4.01
N GLY A 426 -21.36 2.01 -4.13
CA GLY A 426 -20.54 2.77 -3.17
C GLY A 426 -20.38 2.05 -1.82
N GLY A 427 -19.97 2.77 -0.80
CA GLY A 427 -19.73 2.24 0.54
C GLY A 427 -18.29 1.72 0.73
N GLN A 428 -18.10 0.94 1.78
CA GLN A 428 -16.77 0.43 2.13
C GLN A 428 -16.26 -0.60 1.14
N PRO A 429 -14.94 -0.69 0.95
CA PRO A 429 -14.34 -1.73 0.12
C PRO A 429 -14.58 -3.12 0.73
N ALA A 430 -14.58 -4.14 -0.13
CA ALA A 430 -14.77 -5.52 0.26
C ALA A 430 -13.55 -6.36 -0.10
N ASN A 431 -13.26 -7.40 0.69
CA ASN A 431 -12.30 -8.41 0.26
C ASN A 431 -12.92 -9.24 -0.87
N ILE A 432 -12.19 -9.32 -1.99
CA ILE A 432 -12.64 -10.00 -3.20
C ILE A 432 -11.83 -11.26 -3.52
N THR A 433 -10.76 -11.54 -2.79
CA THR A 433 -9.81 -12.62 -3.09
C THR A 433 -9.94 -13.79 -2.12
N ASP A 434 -10.32 -13.55 -0.87
CA ASP A 434 -10.24 -14.53 0.22
C ASP A 434 -11.58 -14.73 0.93
N GLU A 435 -11.74 -15.85 1.61
CA GLU A 435 -12.91 -16.11 2.47
C GLU A 435 -12.87 -15.24 3.76
N PRO A 436 -14.03 -14.87 4.28
CA PRO A 436 -15.38 -15.06 3.74
C PRO A 436 -15.62 -14.19 2.50
N TYR A 437 -16.15 -14.80 1.41
CA TYR A 437 -16.30 -14.08 0.15
C TYR A 437 -17.41 -13.06 0.18
N SER A 438 -17.10 -11.83 -0.19
CA SER A 438 -18.09 -10.79 -0.45
C SER A 438 -18.75 -10.99 -1.81
N TYR A 439 -20.07 -10.91 -1.88
CA TYR A 439 -20.83 -10.95 -3.13
C TYR A 439 -21.00 -9.57 -3.78
N ARG A 440 -20.25 -8.57 -3.34
CA ARG A 440 -20.19 -7.27 -4.00
C ARG A 440 -19.40 -7.37 -5.31
N ARG A 441 -19.71 -6.49 -6.25
CA ARG A 441 -18.95 -6.38 -7.50
C ARG A 441 -17.48 -6.11 -7.22
N SER A 442 -16.60 -6.66 -8.04
CA SER A 442 -15.15 -6.51 -7.92
C SER A 442 -14.66 -5.07 -8.04
N LEU A 443 -15.46 -4.18 -8.63
CA LEU A 443 -15.25 -2.73 -8.65
C LEU A 443 -15.06 -2.15 -7.23
N TYR A 444 -15.69 -2.74 -6.23
CA TYR A 444 -15.60 -2.33 -4.83
C TYR A 444 -14.57 -3.14 -4.03
N GLY A 445 -13.70 -3.88 -4.73
CA GLY A 445 -12.62 -4.64 -4.12
C GLY A 445 -11.59 -3.75 -3.46
N TYR A 446 -11.13 -4.15 -2.28
CA TYR A 446 -9.99 -3.52 -1.66
C TYR A 446 -8.70 -3.89 -2.39
N VAL A 447 -7.90 -2.89 -2.70
CA VAL A 447 -6.56 -3.06 -3.27
C VAL A 447 -5.56 -2.36 -2.36
N ASP A 448 -4.67 -3.13 -1.76
CA ASP A 448 -3.56 -2.57 -1.00
C ASP A 448 -2.48 -2.09 -1.97
N ARG A 449 -2.22 -0.80 -1.93
CA ARG A 449 -1.21 -0.16 -2.78
C ARG A 449 0.21 -0.64 -2.48
N LEU A 450 0.50 -0.93 -1.22
CA LEU A 450 1.83 -1.34 -0.78
C LEU A 450 2.04 -2.86 -0.87
N ARG A 451 0.95 -3.62 -0.90
CA ARG A 451 0.99 -5.08 -0.93
C ARG A 451 -0.17 -5.62 -1.76
N LEU A 452 0.05 -5.74 -3.05
CA LEU A 452 -0.93 -6.37 -3.93
C LEU A 452 -1.13 -7.84 -3.55
N ASN A 453 -2.39 -8.28 -3.48
CA ASN A 453 -2.73 -9.67 -3.18
C ASN A 453 -2.21 -10.61 -4.29
N ASP A 454 -1.68 -11.78 -3.90
CA ASP A 454 -1.08 -12.76 -4.80
C ASP A 454 -2.05 -13.24 -5.89
N THR A 455 -3.33 -13.43 -5.56
CA THR A 455 -4.36 -13.80 -6.55
C THR A 455 -4.50 -12.73 -7.63
N LEU A 456 -4.55 -11.45 -7.25
CA LEU A 456 -4.62 -10.36 -8.21
C LEU A 456 -3.37 -10.32 -9.10
N SER A 457 -2.19 -10.49 -8.51
CA SER A 457 -0.92 -10.53 -9.25
C SER A 457 -0.86 -11.69 -10.27
N GLN A 458 -1.37 -12.88 -9.90
CA GLN A 458 -1.45 -14.03 -10.80
C GLN A 458 -2.38 -13.82 -11.99
N PHE A 459 -3.35 -12.92 -11.87
CA PHE A 459 -4.29 -12.55 -12.93
C PHE A 459 -3.96 -11.22 -13.61
N ASP A 460 -2.69 -10.84 -13.65
CA ASP A 460 -2.19 -9.64 -14.35
C ASP A 460 -2.86 -8.34 -13.89
N TYR A 461 -3.20 -8.22 -12.61
CA TYR A 461 -3.72 -6.97 -12.08
C TYR A 461 -2.67 -5.87 -12.22
N ALA A 462 -3.10 -4.66 -12.56
CA ALA A 462 -2.19 -3.53 -12.69
C ALA A 462 -1.55 -3.18 -11.34
N ASP A 463 -0.24 -2.92 -11.34
CA ASP A 463 0.46 -2.40 -10.17
C ASP A 463 -0.15 -1.03 -9.81
N PRO A 464 -0.72 -0.87 -8.60
CA PRO A 464 -1.37 0.38 -8.20
C PRO A 464 -0.39 1.54 -7.98
N ASP A 465 0.92 1.27 -7.89
CA ASP A 465 1.96 2.29 -7.72
C ASP A 465 2.53 2.81 -9.04
N MET A 466 2.24 2.15 -10.14
CA MET A 466 2.76 2.51 -11.46
C MET A 466 1.63 2.89 -12.43
N ALA A 467 1.95 3.84 -13.32
CA ALA A 467 1.07 4.13 -14.45
C ALA A 467 1.01 2.90 -15.38
N ASN A 468 -0.19 2.44 -15.67
CA ASN A 468 -0.42 1.29 -16.53
C ASN A 468 -1.42 1.64 -17.63
N SER A 469 -0.96 1.61 -18.86
CA SER A 469 -1.78 1.91 -20.03
C SER A 469 -2.54 0.71 -20.60
N LYS A 470 -1.96 -0.50 -20.42
CA LYS A 470 -2.52 -1.78 -20.85
C LYS A 470 -2.06 -2.86 -19.89
N ARG A 471 -3.00 -3.60 -19.31
CA ARG A 471 -2.66 -4.78 -18.48
C ARG A 471 -2.03 -5.87 -19.35
N GLY A 472 -1.13 -6.64 -18.75
CA GLY A 472 -0.68 -7.91 -19.31
C GLY A 472 -1.84 -8.88 -19.51
N SER A 473 -1.61 -9.93 -20.28
CA SER A 473 -2.52 -11.06 -20.41
C SER A 473 -1.66 -12.31 -20.53
N THR A 474 -1.27 -12.86 -19.37
CA THR A 474 -0.47 -14.07 -19.28
C THR A 474 -1.37 -15.28 -19.01
N ILE A 475 -0.92 -16.46 -19.43
CA ILE A 475 -1.56 -17.72 -19.10
C ILE A 475 -0.56 -18.52 -18.26
N VAL A 476 -0.86 -18.66 -16.98
CA VAL A 476 -0.02 -19.37 -16.01
C VAL A 476 -0.79 -20.50 -15.34
N PRO A 477 -0.14 -21.61 -14.97
CA PRO A 477 -0.80 -22.75 -14.34
C PRO A 477 -1.57 -22.40 -13.06
N GLN A 478 -1.12 -21.41 -12.32
CA GLN A 478 -1.74 -20.93 -11.08
C GLN A 478 -3.18 -20.44 -11.30
N GLN A 479 -3.46 -19.87 -12.47
CA GLN A 479 -4.82 -19.43 -12.82
C GLN A 479 -5.77 -20.62 -13.02
N ALA A 480 -5.29 -21.71 -13.63
CA ALA A 480 -6.08 -22.94 -13.74
C ALA A 480 -6.28 -23.58 -12.35
N LEU A 481 -5.25 -23.62 -11.51
CA LEU A 481 -5.33 -24.11 -10.14
C LEU A 481 -6.29 -23.28 -9.28
N PHE A 482 -6.38 -21.97 -9.52
CA PHE A 482 -7.39 -21.13 -8.87
C PHE A 482 -8.80 -21.64 -9.16
N PHE A 483 -9.18 -21.86 -10.42
CA PHE A 483 -10.50 -22.38 -10.76
C PHE A 483 -10.76 -23.78 -10.21
N MET A 484 -9.73 -24.63 -10.16
CA MET A 484 -9.86 -26.00 -9.64
C MET A 484 -10.06 -26.05 -8.12
N ASN A 485 -9.38 -25.18 -7.38
CA ASN A 485 -9.24 -25.31 -5.92
C ASN A 485 -9.94 -24.20 -5.13
N ASN A 486 -10.27 -23.08 -5.77
CA ASN A 486 -10.84 -21.94 -5.06
C ASN A 486 -12.28 -22.25 -4.61
N PRO A 487 -12.61 -22.04 -3.33
CA PRO A 487 -13.95 -22.30 -2.81
C PRO A 487 -15.07 -21.55 -3.54
N LEU A 488 -14.79 -20.36 -4.05
CA LEU A 488 -15.78 -19.62 -4.84
C LEU A 488 -16.18 -20.40 -6.10
N SER A 489 -15.25 -21.06 -6.78
CA SER A 489 -15.56 -21.91 -7.95
C SER A 489 -16.48 -23.07 -7.59
N VAL A 490 -16.25 -23.68 -6.41
CA VAL A 490 -17.10 -24.75 -5.86
C VAL A 490 -18.51 -24.24 -5.58
N GLU A 491 -18.62 -23.06 -4.95
CA GLU A 491 -19.93 -22.44 -4.68
C GLU A 491 -20.69 -22.08 -5.95
N VAL A 492 -20.00 -21.58 -6.97
CA VAL A 492 -20.62 -21.32 -8.28
C VAL A 492 -21.13 -22.59 -8.91
N ALA A 493 -20.34 -23.68 -8.88
CA ALA A 493 -20.76 -24.97 -9.42
C ALA A 493 -22.03 -25.51 -8.73
N ARG A 494 -22.11 -25.43 -7.40
CA ARG A 494 -23.31 -25.78 -6.64
C ARG A 494 -24.51 -24.90 -6.99
N SER A 495 -24.27 -23.58 -7.05
CA SER A 495 -25.32 -22.63 -7.39
C SER A 495 -25.88 -22.85 -8.79
N VAL A 496 -25.02 -23.14 -9.77
CA VAL A 496 -25.45 -23.49 -11.14
C VAL A 496 -26.26 -24.78 -11.15
N ALA A 497 -25.82 -25.83 -10.47
CA ALA A 497 -26.52 -27.08 -10.37
C ALA A 497 -27.89 -26.97 -9.68
N ALA A 498 -28.00 -26.07 -8.71
CA ALA A 498 -29.24 -25.77 -7.96
C ALA A 498 -30.20 -24.83 -8.67
N ARG A 499 -29.85 -24.24 -9.82
CA ARG A 499 -30.72 -23.33 -10.58
C ARG A 499 -32.06 -23.99 -10.91
N PRO A 500 -33.18 -23.29 -10.82
CA PRO A 500 -34.51 -23.83 -11.11
C PRO A 500 -34.65 -24.41 -12.50
N ASP A 501 -34.01 -23.81 -13.52
CA ASP A 501 -34.01 -24.28 -14.91
C ASP A 501 -33.19 -25.56 -15.11
N VAL A 502 -32.18 -25.81 -14.28
CA VAL A 502 -31.38 -27.03 -14.23
C VAL A 502 -32.12 -28.16 -13.49
N VAL A 503 -32.65 -27.82 -12.28
CA VAL A 503 -33.31 -28.82 -11.42
C VAL A 503 -34.62 -29.34 -12.03
N LYS A 504 -35.44 -28.43 -12.60
CA LYS A 504 -36.75 -28.74 -13.19
C LYS A 504 -36.68 -29.24 -14.64
N ALA A 505 -35.50 -29.38 -15.21
CA ALA A 505 -35.33 -29.87 -16.58
C ALA A 505 -35.92 -31.27 -16.74
N PHE A 506 -36.71 -31.50 -17.79
CA PHE A 506 -37.47 -32.72 -18.05
C PHE A 506 -36.61 -33.87 -18.52
N SER A 507 -35.38 -33.64 -18.95
CA SER A 507 -34.42 -34.66 -19.38
C SER A 507 -32.97 -34.27 -19.02
N GLU A 508 -32.06 -35.25 -19.08
CA GLU A 508 -30.64 -34.98 -18.82
C GLU A 508 -30.05 -34.02 -19.86
N ASP A 509 -30.46 -34.10 -21.14
CA ASP A 509 -30.06 -33.19 -22.20
C ASP A 509 -30.58 -31.75 -21.93
N ALA A 510 -31.80 -31.63 -21.49
CA ALA A 510 -32.36 -30.34 -21.14
C ALA A 510 -31.59 -29.71 -19.95
N ARG A 511 -31.18 -30.55 -18.99
CA ARG A 511 -30.35 -30.12 -17.84
C ARG A 511 -28.98 -29.65 -18.30
N ILE A 512 -28.30 -30.43 -19.16
CA ILE A 512 -27.00 -30.03 -19.73
C ILE A 512 -27.13 -28.70 -20.50
N ASN A 513 -28.14 -28.58 -21.35
CA ASN A 513 -28.39 -27.35 -22.09
C ASN A 513 -28.68 -26.13 -21.18
N ALA A 514 -29.41 -26.34 -20.09
CA ALA A 514 -29.65 -25.26 -19.11
C ALA A 514 -28.34 -24.78 -18.46
N MET A 515 -27.42 -25.70 -18.15
CA MET A 515 -26.09 -25.35 -17.63
C MET A 515 -25.25 -24.63 -18.67
N PHE A 516 -25.22 -25.05 -19.92
CA PHE A 516 -24.53 -24.36 -21.02
C PHE A 516 -25.10 -22.95 -21.23
N MET A 517 -26.42 -22.83 -21.22
CA MET A 517 -27.07 -21.51 -21.32
C MET A 517 -26.74 -20.60 -20.15
N ALA A 518 -26.61 -21.13 -18.93
CA ALA A 518 -26.25 -20.35 -17.77
C ALA A 518 -24.79 -19.86 -17.86
N ILE A 519 -23.83 -20.74 -18.18
CA ILE A 519 -22.39 -20.48 -18.13
C ILE A 519 -21.88 -19.80 -19.40
N PHE A 520 -22.30 -20.31 -20.60
CA PHE A 520 -21.76 -19.87 -21.89
C PHE A 520 -22.73 -19.06 -22.74
N GLN A 521 -23.97 -18.88 -22.27
CA GLN A 521 -25.03 -18.15 -22.98
C GLN A 521 -25.39 -18.75 -24.36
N ARG A 522 -25.09 -20.07 -24.56
CA ARG A 522 -25.42 -20.81 -25.75
C ARG A 522 -25.88 -22.22 -25.41
N ARG A 523 -26.54 -22.88 -26.36
CA ARG A 523 -26.87 -24.33 -26.25
C ARG A 523 -25.63 -25.18 -26.48
N ALA A 524 -25.60 -26.33 -25.84
CA ALA A 524 -24.59 -27.34 -26.10
C ALA A 524 -24.78 -27.96 -27.49
N THR A 525 -23.68 -28.24 -28.17
CA THR A 525 -23.68 -29.04 -29.41
C THR A 525 -23.97 -30.53 -29.11
N SER A 526 -24.34 -31.28 -30.10
CA SER A 526 -24.59 -32.74 -29.94
C SER A 526 -23.39 -33.51 -29.41
N ASN A 527 -22.17 -33.08 -29.75
CA ASN A 527 -20.93 -33.67 -29.22
C ASN A 527 -20.69 -33.33 -27.76
N GLU A 528 -20.97 -32.11 -27.36
CA GLU A 528 -20.85 -31.66 -25.97
C GLU A 528 -21.89 -32.36 -25.07
N ILE A 529 -23.13 -32.53 -25.56
CA ILE A 529 -24.16 -33.29 -24.83
C ILE A 529 -23.70 -34.74 -24.61
N ARG A 530 -23.15 -35.38 -25.65
CA ARG A 530 -22.64 -36.76 -25.53
C ARG A 530 -21.50 -36.82 -24.51
N ALA A 531 -20.52 -35.93 -24.61
CA ALA A 531 -19.39 -35.88 -23.68
C ALA A 531 -19.85 -35.63 -22.23
N ALA A 532 -20.82 -34.74 -22.02
CA ALA A 532 -21.36 -34.43 -20.70
C ALA A 532 -22.13 -35.65 -20.11
N ARG A 533 -22.89 -36.37 -20.90
CA ARG A 533 -23.54 -37.63 -20.45
C ARG A 533 -22.51 -38.68 -20.04
N ASP A 534 -21.53 -38.96 -20.91
CA ASP A 534 -20.46 -39.93 -20.62
C ASP A 534 -19.71 -39.53 -19.31
N PHE A 535 -19.49 -38.25 -19.08
CA PHE A 535 -18.91 -37.77 -17.85
C PHE A 535 -19.82 -38.03 -16.64
N LEU A 536 -21.11 -37.67 -16.73
CA LEU A 536 -22.08 -37.86 -15.65
C LEU A 536 -22.22 -39.35 -15.29
N ASP A 537 -22.27 -40.25 -16.28
CA ASP A 537 -22.40 -41.69 -16.04
C ASP A 537 -21.17 -42.25 -15.34
N LYS A 538 -19.96 -41.83 -15.74
CA LYS A 538 -18.71 -42.17 -15.05
C LYS A 538 -18.70 -41.70 -13.62
N GLN A 539 -19.08 -40.45 -13.38
CA GLN A 539 -19.09 -39.87 -12.02
C GLN A 539 -20.16 -40.55 -11.13
N LYS A 540 -21.34 -40.85 -11.66
CA LYS A 540 -22.37 -41.62 -10.94
C LYS A 540 -21.86 -43.01 -10.56
N ALA A 541 -21.19 -43.71 -11.50
CA ALA A 541 -20.60 -45.04 -11.25
C ALA A 541 -19.51 -44.97 -10.17
N MET A 542 -18.63 -43.96 -10.21
CA MET A 542 -17.58 -43.75 -9.18
C MET A 542 -18.20 -43.47 -7.83
N ALA A 543 -19.20 -42.61 -7.76
CA ALA A 543 -19.90 -42.28 -6.51
C ALA A 543 -20.59 -43.53 -5.90
N LEU A 544 -21.22 -44.35 -6.73
CA LEU A 544 -21.81 -45.62 -6.30
C LEU A 544 -20.76 -46.64 -5.82
N ALA A 545 -19.62 -46.72 -6.48
CA ALA A 545 -18.50 -47.58 -6.07
C ALA A 545 -17.91 -47.14 -4.72
N ALA A 546 -17.72 -45.83 -4.54
CA ALA A 546 -17.26 -45.26 -3.27
C ALA A 546 -18.24 -45.52 -2.11
N ALA A 547 -19.55 -45.41 -2.38
CA ALA A 547 -20.58 -45.72 -1.39
C ALA A 547 -20.64 -47.18 -0.99
N ARG A 548 -20.30 -48.11 -1.93
CA ARG A 548 -20.23 -49.55 -1.66
C ARG A 548 -18.93 -50.00 -1.00
N GLY A 549 -17.86 -49.23 -1.14
CA GLY A 549 -16.52 -49.55 -0.63
C GLY A 549 -16.21 -48.98 0.78
N THR A 550 -17.18 -48.39 1.48
CA THR A 550 -16.97 -47.87 2.84
C THR A 550 -17.31 -48.99 3.87
N PRO A 551 -16.33 -49.71 4.47
CA PRO A 551 -16.61 -50.56 5.61
C PRO A 551 -17.02 -49.67 6.78
N ALA A 552 -18.09 -50.01 7.45
CA ALA A 552 -18.52 -49.40 8.68
C ALA A 552 -17.42 -49.51 9.75
N THR A 553 -17.06 -48.35 10.31
CA THR A 553 -16.46 -48.14 11.66
C THR A 553 -15.44 -49.16 12.15
N GLY A 554 -14.20 -48.74 12.16
CA GLY A 554 -13.15 -49.28 13.03
C GLY A 554 -12.27 -48.16 13.54
N THR A 555 -12.37 -47.94 14.83
CA THR A 555 -11.49 -47.08 15.64
C THR A 555 -10.03 -47.39 15.33
N ALA A 556 -9.32 -46.45 14.75
CA ALA A 556 -7.88 -46.55 14.56
C ALA A 556 -7.12 -45.96 15.77
N LYS A 557 -6.49 -46.86 16.53
CA LYS A 557 -5.44 -46.53 17.48
C LYS A 557 -4.20 -46.03 16.74
N THR A 558 -3.67 -44.94 17.21
CA THR A 558 -2.33 -44.45 16.89
C THR A 558 -1.25 -45.37 17.43
N SER A 559 -0.23 -45.70 16.65
CA SER A 559 1.11 -46.05 17.13
C SER A 559 2.17 -45.84 16.04
N PRO A 560 3.37 -45.39 16.39
CA PRO A 560 4.43 -45.00 15.48
C PRO A 560 5.49 -46.07 15.33
N SER A 561 6.01 -46.22 14.14
CA SER A 561 7.35 -46.84 13.88
C SER A 561 7.65 -46.64 12.41
N GLY A 562 8.81 -46.35 11.93
CA GLY A 562 10.15 -46.59 12.31
C GLY A 562 10.95 -46.64 11.00
N SER A 563 12.09 -46.08 11.00
CA SER A 563 13.07 -45.95 9.93
C SER A 563 13.43 -47.27 9.22
N SER A 564 13.74 -47.21 7.92
CA SER A 564 14.90 -47.96 7.40
C SER A 564 15.45 -47.31 6.14
N ARG A 565 16.74 -46.99 6.24
CA ARG A 565 17.65 -46.66 5.13
C ARG A 565 17.90 -47.88 4.26
N THR A 566 18.01 -47.69 2.97
CA THR A 566 18.92 -48.49 2.14
C THR A 566 19.57 -47.61 1.08
N SER A 567 20.87 -47.62 1.15
CA SER A 567 21.84 -47.04 0.24
C SER A 567 22.03 -47.94 -0.98
N ALA A 568 22.18 -47.36 -2.15
CA ALA A 568 22.86 -47.99 -3.28
C ALA A 568 23.75 -46.97 -4.00
N LYS A 569 24.96 -47.47 -4.28
CA LYS A 569 26.19 -46.87 -4.75
C LYS A 569 26.30 -46.82 -6.28
N GLY A 570 26.93 -45.74 -6.80
CA GLY A 570 27.91 -45.73 -7.88
C GLY A 570 27.32 -45.69 -9.29
N THR A 571 27.77 -44.86 -10.20
CA THR A 571 29.12 -44.70 -10.76
C THR A 571 29.13 -43.53 -11.75
N SER A 572 30.33 -43.00 -11.88
CA SER A 572 30.89 -41.93 -12.71
C SER A 572 30.51 -41.87 -14.19
N GLY A 573 30.45 -40.65 -14.74
CA GLY A 573 30.60 -40.33 -16.16
C GLY A 573 30.77 -38.83 -16.36
N LYS A 574 31.89 -38.47 -16.98
CA LYS A 574 32.49 -37.15 -17.18
C LYS A 574 31.84 -36.33 -18.29
N ASP A 575 32.06 -35.02 -18.16
CA ASP A 575 32.26 -33.99 -19.22
C ASP A 575 31.02 -33.37 -19.87
N ALA A 576 30.76 -32.11 -19.48
CA ALA A 576 30.76 -30.93 -20.37
C ALA A 576 30.26 -29.67 -19.64
N LYS A 577 31.07 -28.63 -19.67
CA LYS A 577 30.78 -27.27 -19.23
C LYS A 577 30.01 -26.55 -20.34
N PRO A 578 29.02 -25.67 -20.06
CA PRO A 578 29.28 -24.26 -20.24
C PRO A 578 28.62 -23.33 -19.20
N ALA A 579 29.35 -22.22 -18.98
CA ALA A 579 28.96 -20.84 -18.67
C ALA A 579 27.91 -20.52 -17.57
N ASN A 580 28.39 -19.70 -16.63
CA ASN A 580 27.68 -19.03 -15.51
C ASN A 580 26.51 -18.13 -15.89
N PRO A 581 25.56 -18.00 -15.00
CA PRO A 581 25.13 -16.67 -14.60
C PRO A 581 25.21 -16.42 -13.09
N VAL A 582 25.35 -15.17 -12.80
CA VAL A 582 25.57 -14.39 -11.59
C VAL A 582 24.80 -14.90 -10.35
N ALA A 583 25.52 -15.08 -9.25
CA ALA A 583 25.04 -15.51 -7.95
C ALA A 583 24.46 -14.33 -7.15
N ALA A 584 23.26 -14.54 -6.58
CA ALA A 584 22.74 -13.78 -5.45
C ALA A 584 23.09 -14.55 -4.16
N SER A 585 23.77 -13.88 -3.25
CA SER A 585 24.26 -14.42 -1.99
C SER A 585 23.11 -14.56 -0.96
N GLN A 586 22.85 -15.78 -0.52
CA GLN A 586 22.11 -16.05 0.73
C GLN A 586 23.11 -16.43 1.82
N GLY A 587 23.19 -15.60 2.87
CA GLY A 587 23.95 -15.89 4.07
C GLY A 587 23.19 -16.82 5.01
N SER A 588 23.75 -17.99 5.27
CA SER A 588 23.28 -18.91 6.32
C SER A 588 23.82 -18.49 7.68
N VAL A 589 22.95 -18.36 8.69
CA VAL A 589 23.33 -18.16 10.09
C VAL A 589 23.08 -19.46 10.85
N THR A 590 24.17 -20.01 11.37
CA THR A 590 24.21 -21.19 12.25
C THR A 590 23.66 -20.88 13.64
N LYS A 591 22.75 -21.73 14.14
CA LYS A 591 22.27 -21.74 15.53
C LYS A 591 23.36 -22.24 16.49
N LYS A 592 23.72 -21.42 17.49
CA LYS A 592 24.31 -21.89 18.74
C LYS A 592 23.33 -21.63 19.88
N GLY A 593 23.07 -22.66 20.66
CA GLY A 593 22.14 -22.63 21.77
C GLY A 593 22.67 -21.82 22.95
N VAL A 594 21.76 -21.13 23.64
CA VAL A 594 22.00 -20.53 24.96
C VAL A 594 20.83 -20.88 25.87
N SER A 595 21.27 -21.26 27.05
CA SER A 595 20.61 -21.72 28.28
C SER A 595 19.43 -20.87 28.75
N ALA A 596 18.49 -21.53 29.40
CA ALA A 596 17.30 -20.98 30.05
C ALA A 596 17.63 -19.97 31.15
N THR A 597 17.07 -18.78 31.06
CA THR A 597 16.95 -17.84 32.18
C THR A 597 15.47 -17.49 32.43
N LYS A 598 15.16 -17.40 33.71
CA LYS A 598 13.84 -17.23 34.33
C LYS A 598 12.95 -16.21 33.64
N LYS A 599 11.73 -16.64 33.33
CA LYS A 599 10.58 -15.83 32.95
C LYS A 599 10.20 -14.89 34.10
N VAL A 600 10.34 -13.58 33.87
CA VAL A 600 9.67 -12.56 34.67
C VAL A 600 8.36 -12.27 33.90
N GLU A 601 7.26 -12.61 34.54
CA GLU A 601 5.92 -12.34 34.06
C GLU A 601 5.69 -10.82 34.03
N ALA A 602 5.49 -10.24 32.86
CA ALA A 602 4.95 -8.92 32.69
C ALA A 602 3.41 -9.01 32.69
N PRO A 603 2.69 -7.99 33.16
CA PRO A 603 1.23 -8.03 33.25
C PRO A 603 0.59 -8.26 31.88
N ASP A 604 -0.32 -9.21 31.84
CA ASP A 604 -0.96 -9.79 30.65
C ASP A 604 -1.91 -8.87 29.85
N ASP A 605 -1.95 -7.56 30.13
CA ASP A 605 -2.98 -6.68 29.56
C ASP A 605 -2.54 -5.74 28.41
N MET A 606 -1.35 -5.92 27.83
CA MET A 606 -0.88 -5.04 26.74
C MET A 606 -0.19 -5.72 25.55
N MET A 607 -0.36 -6.99 25.35
CA MET A 607 0.03 -7.63 24.10
C MET A 607 -1.20 -7.92 23.23
N MET A 608 -1.83 -6.86 22.69
CA MET A 608 -2.49 -7.02 21.42
C MET A 608 -1.40 -7.28 20.38
N SER A 609 -1.33 -8.52 19.92
CA SER A 609 -0.56 -8.89 18.74
C SER A 609 -0.94 -7.90 17.64
N VAL A 610 -0.02 -7.00 17.29
CA VAL A 610 -0.10 -6.30 16.05
C VAL A 610 0.05 -7.36 14.98
N SER A 611 -1.07 -7.91 14.55
CA SER A 611 -1.15 -8.66 13.33
C SER A 611 -0.46 -7.81 12.26
N THR A 612 0.63 -8.32 11.71
CA THR A 612 1.25 -7.78 10.50
C THR A 612 0.36 -8.02 9.28
N GLY A 613 -0.90 -8.39 9.51
CA GLY A 613 -1.96 -8.47 8.53
C GLY A 613 -2.28 -7.06 8.04
N GLY A 614 -1.85 -6.73 6.83
CA GLY A 614 -2.41 -5.61 6.10
C GLY A 614 -3.93 -5.78 6.06
N ALA A 615 -4.64 -4.71 5.90
CA ALA A 615 -6.08 -4.58 5.58
C ALA A 615 -7.11 -5.51 6.28
N GLU A 616 -6.71 -6.64 6.84
CA GLU A 616 -7.63 -7.63 7.47
C GLU A 616 -8.44 -7.03 8.63
N GLY A 617 -7.87 -6.07 9.37
CA GLY A 617 -8.59 -5.31 10.39
C GLY A 617 -9.47 -4.18 9.85
N ILE A 618 -9.28 -3.79 8.59
CA ILE A 618 -9.98 -2.66 7.97
C ILE A 618 -11.22 -3.15 7.20
N LEU A 619 -11.19 -4.39 6.72
CA LEU A 619 -12.24 -4.98 5.94
C LEU A 619 -13.16 -5.78 6.85
N GLN A 620 -14.36 -5.27 7.10
CA GLN A 620 -15.43 -6.13 7.60
C GLN A 620 -15.80 -7.09 6.47
N ASN A 621 -15.24 -8.29 6.51
CA ASN A 621 -15.65 -9.36 5.63
C ASN A 621 -17.05 -9.84 6.02
N VAL A 622 -18.04 -9.08 5.59
CA VAL A 622 -19.43 -9.53 5.59
C VAL A 622 -19.57 -10.47 4.40
N GLY A 623 -19.26 -11.72 4.58
CA GLY A 623 -19.31 -12.72 3.53
C GLY A 623 -19.64 -14.10 4.11
N GLU A 624 -19.71 -15.09 3.23
CA GLU A 624 -20.01 -16.47 3.59
C GLU A 624 -18.74 -17.34 3.49
N THR A 625 -18.54 -18.21 4.46
CA THR A 625 -17.55 -19.29 4.37
C THR A 625 -18.18 -20.45 3.62
N ILE A 626 -17.51 -20.97 2.60
CA ILE A 626 -18.05 -21.98 1.71
C ILE A 626 -17.81 -23.38 2.29
N PRO A 627 -18.85 -24.21 2.44
CA PRO A 627 -18.71 -25.59 2.92
C PRO A 627 -17.77 -26.42 2.02
N ARG A 628 -16.93 -27.25 2.61
CA ARG A 628 -15.95 -28.11 1.92
C ARG A 628 -16.48 -29.52 1.59
N ASN A 629 -17.79 -29.69 1.51
CA ASN A 629 -18.38 -31.00 1.18
C ASN A 629 -18.03 -31.42 -0.26
N PRO A 630 -17.88 -32.74 -0.55
CA PRO A 630 -17.68 -33.21 -1.90
C PRO A 630 -18.80 -32.81 -2.86
N LEU A 631 -18.44 -32.51 -4.11
CA LEU A 631 -19.41 -32.16 -5.16
C LEU A 631 -20.16 -33.41 -5.66
N THR A 632 -21.43 -33.28 -5.91
CA THR A 632 -22.24 -34.26 -6.61
C THR A 632 -21.85 -34.36 -8.10
N PRO A 633 -22.20 -35.45 -8.83
CA PRO A 633 -21.86 -35.57 -10.24
C PRO A 633 -22.31 -34.41 -11.12
N ILE A 634 -23.49 -33.82 -10.84
CA ILE A 634 -24.00 -32.67 -11.59
C ILE A 634 -23.23 -31.38 -11.25
N GLU A 635 -22.86 -31.18 -9.97
CA GLU A 635 -22.03 -30.07 -9.54
C GLU A 635 -20.61 -30.19 -10.11
N LEU A 636 -20.06 -31.43 -10.21
CA LEU A 636 -18.78 -31.68 -10.87
C LEU A 636 -18.82 -31.33 -12.36
N LEU A 637 -19.92 -31.59 -13.04
CA LEU A 637 -20.10 -31.18 -14.44
C LEU A 637 -20.12 -29.66 -14.53
N ALA A 638 -20.89 -28.97 -13.65
CA ALA A 638 -20.89 -27.48 -13.59
C ALA A 638 -19.50 -26.95 -13.36
N HIS A 639 -18.77 -27.53 -12.41
CA HIS A 639 -17.39 -27.14 -12.11
C HIS A 639 -16.47 -27.33 -13.32
N THR A 640 -16.58 -28.49 -14.02
CA THR A 640 -15.80 -28.75 -15.23
C THR A 640 -16.07 -27.75 -16.35
N LEU A 641 -17.31 -27.28 -16.51
CA LEU A 641 -17.65 -26.22 -17.48
C LEU A 641 -17.02 -24.89 -17.12
N LEU A 642 -16.98 -24.54 -15.84
CA LEU A 642 -16.30 -23.31 -15.37
C LEU A 642 -14.77 -23.34 -15.59
N LEU A 643 -14.16 -24.54 -15.64
CA LEU A 643 -12.74 -24.73 -15.93
C LEU A 643 -12.39 -24.56 -17.42
N SER A 644 -13.39 -24.47 -18.28
CA SER A 644 -13.16 -24.39 -19.74
C SER A 644 -12.64 -22.98 -20.11
N ASN A 645 -11.83 -22.94 -21.18
CA ASN A 645 -11.36 -21.67 -21.72
C ASN A 645 -12.52 -20.76 -22.17
N GLU A 646 -13.63 -21.33 -22.61
CA GLU A 646 -14.80 -20.58 -23.07
C GLU A 646 -15.38 -19.68 -21.98
N PHE A 647 -15.31 -20.09 -20.71
CA PHE A 647 -15.79 -19.25 -19.60
C PHE A 647 -14.95 -18.00 -19.37
N VAL A 648 -13.67 -18.04 -19.68
CA VAL A 648 -12.71 -16.95 -19.39
C VAL A 648 -12.40 -16.09 -20.62
N TYR A 649 -12.97 -16.40 -21.78
CA TYR A 649 -12.79 -15.63 -23.00
C TYR A 649 -14.11 -15.04 -23.50
N VAL A 650 -14.02 -13.86 -24.10
CA VAL A 650 -15.11 -13.20 -24.84
C VAL A 650 -14.88 -13.39 -26.32
N ASN A 651 -15.91 -13.88 -26.97
CA ASN A 651 -15.96 -14.11 -28.41
C ASN A 651 -16.65 -12.97 -29.13
#